data_9335a5c6c6d50781dbd157e823ff9e45
#
_entry.id   9335a5c6c6d50781dbd157e823ff9e45
#
_cell.length_a   1.000
_cell.length_b   1.000
_cell.length_c   1.000
_cell.angle_alpha   90.00
_cell.angle_beta   90.00
_cell.angle_gamma   90.00
#
_symmetry.space_group_name_H-M   'P 1'
#
loop_
_entity.id
_entity.type
_entity.pdbx_description
1 polymer ?
#
loop_
_entity_poly.entity_id
_entity_poly.type
_entity_poly.pdbx_seq_one_letter_code
_entity_poly.pdbx_strand_id
1 'polypeptide(L)'
;MSSKTPSQFANVNPNVFFSTVIIIAIFLAIVIIAPSSFEFLTQQLKQWITDSFSWFYVLSVAVFLILLIYIACSDSGKIKLGPDHSQPEYKNGSWFAMLFTAGMGIGLMFFGVAEPVMHYVSPPSGDPESVASAQQALRITFFHWGLHAWAIYALVGLALAYFAYRHNLPLKTRSALYPIIGERIHGPLGDSIDTFATIGTVFGVATSLGFGVTQINSGLHYLFGIEQSTNIQVGLIIVVSILASLSVFLGLDKGVKRLSELNLILALTLLAFVFIAGPSIYLLQTTIQNTGSYISNLFAMTFNLYAYQPNGWIGGWTILYWAWWISWSPFVGMFIARVSRGRTIREFIVGVLLIPTGFTIIWMGFLGNAALFSIMQESNTNLIQAVQLDSSVALFEFLNHLPFSGVLSSVATLLVILFFVTSADSGALVTDYLTSKTENSPTWQRLFWTVLMALLAITLLLVGGLAALQSSIIMSALPFTIVMLLMSLGLLKALNLDVTKTRAIQEARITPRAINNPRSWQQRLGLIMHYPHTEQEVRNYIANDVRKAFESIQREFKRRHLEVDIQETEQGLQLHVDHQHEINFIYKVISHATLPPSFMLGRFEIDDSSYFQAEVFLREGGQNYDVMDWTQEDLIQDIIDQYERHLYFLNIVRTTTS
;
A
#
# COMPACT_ATOMS: atom_id res chain seq x y z
N MET A 1 4.62 26.46 36.70
CA MET A 1 5.11 26.07 35.39
C MET A 1 3.95 26.18 34.40
N SER A 2 4.02 27.16 33.50
CA SER A 2 2.98 27.41 32.48
C SER A 2 2.99 26.25 31.49
N SER A 3 1.93 25.45 31.46
CA SER A 3 1.70 24.46 30.40
C SER A 3 1.48 25.22 29.11
N LYS A 4 2.52 25.37 28.30
CA LYS A 4 2.36 25.80 26.91
C LYS A 4 1.47 24.76 26.23
N THR A 5 0.24 25.10 25.89
CA THR A 5 -0.60 24.36 24.96
C THR A 5 0.23 24.05 23.73
N PRO A 6 0.41 22.78 23.32
CA PRO A 6 1.16 22.47 22.11
C PRO A 6 0.54 23.23 20.94
N SER A 7 1.34 23.91 20.13
CA SER A 7 0.85 24.65 18.98
C SER A 7 0.08 23.66 18.09
N GLN A 8 -1.04 24.08 17.50
CA GLN A 8 -1.86 23.24 16.60
C GLN A 8 -1.05 22.64 15.44
N PHE A 9 0.11 23.24 15.11
CA PHE A 9 1.04 22.80 14.08
C PHE A 9 2.20 21.93 14.60
N ALA A 10 2.24 21.57 15.88
CA ALA A 10 3.37 20.82 16.45
C ALA A 10 3.61 19.46 15.77
N ASN A 11 2.54 18.83 15.27
CA ASN A 11 2.61 17.52 14.62
C ASN A 11 2.86 17.59 13.10
N VAL A 12 2.75 18.73 12.47
CA VAL A 12 2.96 18.89 11.03
C VAL A 12 4.46 18.74 10.71
N ASN A 13 4.80 18.00 9.65
CA ASN A 13 6.10 18.13 8.99
C ASN A 13 6.04 19.37 8.08
N PRO A 14 6.63 20.53 8.49
CA PRO A 14 6.41 21.78 7.79
C PRO A 14 6.90 21.72 6.34
N ASN A 15 8.03 21.05 6.08
CA ASN A 15 8.60 21.00 4.73
C ASN A 15 7.66 20.27 3.77
N VAL A 16 7.17 19.07 4.12
CA VAL A 16 6.29 18.29 3.27
C VAL A 16 4.91 18.94 3.14
N PHE A 17 4.33 19.37 4.26
CA PHE A 17 3.00 19.97 4.29
C PHE A 17 2.93 21.26 3.45
N PHE A 18 3.79 22.24 3.77
CA PHE A 18 3.74 23.53 3.09
C PHE A 18 4.20 23.42 1.62
N SER A 19 5.20 22.59 1.31
CA SER A 19 5.59 22.37 -0.09
C SER A 19 4.44 21.81 -0.90
N THR A 20 3.72 20.79 -0.39
CA THR A 20 2.56 20.22 -1.06
C THR A 20 1.45 21.25 -1.24
N VAL A 21 1.10 21.97 -0.16
CA VAL A 21 0.03 22.98 -0.20
C VAL A 21 0.37 24.11 -1.18
N ILE A 22 1.61 24.61 -1.17
CA ILE A 22 2.05 25.67 -2.08
C ILE A 22 1.97 25.22 -3.53
N ILE A 23 2.46 24.02 -3.85
CA ILE A 23 2.42 23.47 -5.21
C ILE A 23 0.97 23.33 -5.68
N ILE A 24 0.09 22.77 -4.85
CA ILE A 24 -1.33 22.62 -5.20
C ILE A 24 -2.02 23.99 -5.30
N ALA A 25 -1.71 24.93 -4.42
CA ALA A 25 -2.27 26.29 -4.46
C ALA A 25 -1.85 27.05 -5.72
N ILE A 26 -0.57 26.95 -6.12
CA ILE A 26 -0.09 27.53 -7.39
C ILE A 26 -0.80 26.87 -8.58
N PHE A 27 -0.92 25.55 -8.56
CA PHE A 27 -1.65 24.80 -9.61
C PHE A 27 -3.10 25.29 -9.70
N LEU A 28 -3.84 25.35 -8.59
CA LEU A 28 -5.20 25.84 -8.55
C LEU A 28 -5.33 27.30 -9.01
N ALA A 29 -4.38 28.14 -8.61
CA ALA A 29 -4.36 29.55 -9.04
C ALA A 29 -4.21 29.64 -10.57
N ILE A 30 -3.34 28.87 -11.18
CA ILE A 30 -3.18 28.82 -12.66
C ILE A 30 -4.47 28.37 -13.32
N VAL A 31 -5.10 27.31 -12.79
CA VAL A 31 -6.37 26.78 -13.31
C VAL A 31 -7.49 27.83 -13.28
N ILE A 32 -7.59 28.59 -12.18
CA ILE A 32 -8.66 29.58 -11.98
C ILE A 32 -8.41 30.87 -12.78
N ILE A 33 -7.15 31.34 -12.83
CA ILE A 33 -6.80 32.62 -13.47
C ILE A 33 -6.82 32.50 -15.01
N ALA A 34 -6.39 31.35 -15.54
CA ALA A 34 -6.22 31.17 -16.98
C ALA A 34 -6.79 29.80 -17.45
N PRO A 35 -8.10 29.54 -17.31
CA PRO A 35 -8.70 28.22 -17.54
C PRO A 35 -8.47 27.69 -18.96
N SER A 36 -8.67 28.49 -20.00
CA SER A 36 -8.46 28.08 -21.38
C SER A 36 -6.98 27.80 -21.72
N SER A 37 -6.07 28.62 -21.18
CA SER A 37 -4.63 28.38 -21.33
C SER A 37 -4.20 27.12 -20.57
N PHE A 38 -4.77 26.88 -19.40
CA PHE A 38 -4.52 25.69 -18.61
C PHE A 38 -4.99 24.42 -19.35
N GLU A 39 -6.21 24.41 -19.89
CA GLU A 39 -6.74 23.29 -20.66
C GLU A 39 -5.84 22.96 -21.85
N PHE A 40 -5.49 23.98 -22.64
CA PHE A 40 -4.58 23.82 -23.78
C PHE A 40 -3.21 23.28 -23.34
N LEU A 41 -2.61 23.88 -22.30
CA LEU A 41 -1.28 23.48 -21.83
C LEU A 41 -1.28 22.05 -21.27
N THR A 42 -2.31 21.67 -20.51
CA THR A 42 -2.40 20.32 -19.93
C THR A 42 -2.64 19.26 -20.99
N GLN A 43 -3.41 19.55 -22.04
CA GLN A 43 -3.57 18.65 -23.18
C GLN A 43 -2.25 18.48 -23.96
N GLN A 44 -1.52 19.57 -24.22
CA GLN A 44 -0.20 19.51 -24.86
C GLN A 44 0.80 18.73 -24.01
N LEU A 45 0.84 18.97 -22.68
CA LEU A 45 1.74 18.29 -21.78
C LEU A 45 1.38 16.81 -21.63
N LYS A 46 0.09 16.47 -21.54
CA LYS A 46 -0.38 15.08 -21.58
C LYS A 46 0.09 14.40 -22.85
N GLN A 47 -0.14 15.03 -24.02
CA GLN A 47 0.27 14.48 -25.31
C GLN A 47 1.79 14.28 -25.36
N TRP A 48 2.58 15.27 -24.95
CA TRP A 48 4.02 15.15 -24.88
C TRP A 48 4.48 14.03 -23.96
N ILE A 49 3.87 13.87 -22.76
CA ILE A 49 4.19 12.78 -21.84
C ILE A 49 3.81 11.43 -22.46
N THR A 50 2.65 11.30 -23.06
CA THR A 50 2.23 10.04 -23.67
C THR A 50 3.06 9.67 -24.87
N ASP A 51 3.46 10.62 -25.70
CA ASP A 51 4.31 10.35 -26.87
C ASP A 51 5.76 10.05 -26.49
N SER A 52 6.28 10.75 -25.46
CA SER A 52 7.71 10.65 -25.10
C SER A 52 7.99 9.65 -23.97
N PHE A 53 7.04 9.37 -23.07
CA PHE A 53 7.27 8.59 -21.84
C PHE A 53 6.34 7.37 -21.69
N SER A 54 5.50 7.01 -22.68
CA SER A 54 4.72 5.78 -22.61
C SER A 54 5.58 4.55 -22.39
N TRP A 55 6.72 4.46 -23.07
CA TRP A 55 7.69 3.38 -22.89
C TRP A 55 8.22 3.33 -21.46
N PHE A 56 8.41 4.48 -20.82
CA PHE A 56 8.90 4.57 -19.45
C PHE A 56 7.88 4.04 -18.44
N TYR A 57 6.60 4.41 -18.57
CA TYR A 57 5.52 3.88 -17.75
C TYR A 57 5.38 2.37 -17.92
N VAL A 58 5.30 1.90 -19.17
CA VAL A 58 5.13 0.47 -19.49
C VAL A 58 6.30 -0.34 -18.94
N LEU A 59 7.54 0.10 -19.20
CA LEU A 59 8.74 -0.58 -18.70
C LEU A 59 8.80 -0.57 -17.18
N SER A 60 8.46 0.54 -16.53
CA SER A 60 8.47 0.63 -15.06
C SER A 60 7.52 -0.36 -14.42
N VAL A 61 6.28 -0.45 -14.93
CA VAL A 61 5.27 -1.38 -14.39
C VAL A 61 5.66 -2.82 -14.68
N ALA A 62 6.25 -3.10 -15.85
CA ALA A 62 6.83 -4.41 -16.15
C ALA A 62 7.93 -4.80 -15.14
N VAL A 63 8.84 -3.86 -14.84
CA VAL A 63 9.92 -4.07 -13.85
C VAL A 63 9.31 -4.35 -12.47
N PHE A 64 8.27 -3.63 -12.05
CA PHE A 64 7.62 -3.85 -10.75
C PHE A 64 7.04 -5.27 -10.64
N LEU A 65 6.32 -5.74 -11.65
CA LEU A 65 5.76 -7.08 -11.66
C LEU A 65 6.83 -8.17 -11.66
N ILE A 66 7.83 -8.04 -12.53
CA ILE A 66 8.92 -9.03 -12.65
C ILE A 66 9.73 -9.07 -11.35
N LEU A 67 10.04 -7.91 -10.75
CA LEU A 67 10.76 -7.81 -9.49
C LEU A 67 10.02 -8.53 -8.36
N LEU A 68 8.72 -8.30 -8.22
CA LEU A 68 7.91 -8.95 -7.18
C LEU A 68 7.88 -10.47 -7.36
N ILE A 69 7.71 -10.95 -8.60
CA ILE A 69 7.78 -12.40 -8.91
C ILE A 69 9.16 -12.95 -8.54
N TYR A 70 10.23 -12.27 -8.91
CA TYR A 70 11.60 -12.65 -8.55
C TYR A 70 11.77 -12.74 -7.03
N ILE A 71 11.36 -11.73 -6.28
CA ILE A 71 11.45 -11.70 -4.81
C ILE A 71 10.65 -12.86 -4.20
N ALA A 72 9.43 -13.10 -4.68
CA ALA A 72 8.59 -14.18 -4.18
C ALA A 72 9.18 -15.58 -4.42
N CYS A 73 9.87 -15.78 -5.54
CA CYS A 73 10.51 -17.05 -5.90
C CYS A 73 11.87 -17.25 -5.24
N SER A 74 12.53 -16.17 -4.79
CA SER A 74 13.87 -16.20 -4.18
C SER A 74 13.83 -16.51 -2.68
N ASP A 75 15.02 -16.61 -2.06
CA ASP A 75 15.16 -16.72 -0.60
C ASP A 75 14.66 -15.47 0.14
N SER A 76 14.65 -14.31 -0.50
CA SER A 76 14.08 -13.08 0.04
C SER A 76 12.59 -13.23 0.38
N GLY A 77 11.88 -14.12 -0.33
CA GLY A 77 10.49 -14.43 -0.03
C GLY A 77 10.24 -15.07 1.33
N LYS A 78 11.25 -15.63 1.98
CA LYS A 78 11.17 -16.26 3.32
C LYS A 78 11.26 -15.23 4.44
N ILE A 79 11.76 -14.02 4.17
CA ILE A 79 11.93 -12.95 5.14
C ILE A 79 10.56 -12.51 5.64
N LYS A 80 10.43 -12.24 6.95
CA LYS A 80 9.20 -11.72 7.55
C LYS A 80 9.14 -10.20 7.50
N LEU A 81 7.94 -9.68 7.35
CA LEU A 81 7.61 -8.27 7.49
C LEU A 81 7.50 -7.93 8.99
N GLY A 82 8.64 -7.89 9.62
CA GLY A 82 8.84 -7.71 11.05
C GLY A 82 10.04 -8.51 11.56
N PRO A 83 10.25 -8.54 12.88
CA PRO A 83 11.22 -9.44 13.51
C PRO A 83 10.95 -10.90 13.13
N ASP A 84 11.97 -11.76 13.16
CA ASP A 84 11.85 -13.15 12.70
C ASP A 84 10.85 -13.99 13.51
N HIS A 85 10.60 -13.63 14.76
CA HIS A 85 9.60 -14.27 15.62
C HIS A 85 8.16 -13.76 15.42
N SER A 86 7.97 -12.65 14.73
CA SER A 86 6.64 -12.06 14.56
C SER A 86 5.66 -13.03 13.91
N GLN A 87 4.42 -12.99 14.37
CA GLN A 87 3.31 -13.75 13.81
C GLN A 87 2.37 -12.79 13.05
N PRO A 88 1.64 -13.28 12.04
CA PRO A 88 0.66 -12.48 11.35
C PRO A 88 -0.38 -11.92 12.33
N GLU A 89 -0.59 -10.61 12.31
CA GLU A 89 -1.56 -9.91 13.16
C GLU A 89 -3.01 -10.34 12.85
N TYR A 90 -3.29 -10.68 11.59
CA TYR A 90 -4.61 -11.11 11.13
C TYR A 90 -4.56 -12.53 10.57
N LYS A 91 -5.61 -13.33 10.86
CA LYS A 91 -5.82 -14.64 10.23
C LYS A 91 -6.00 -14.48 8.72
N ASN A 92 -5.67 -15.54 7.94
CA ASN A 92 -5.71 -15.48 6.48
C ASN A 92 -7.06 -15.00 5.92
N GLY A 93 -8.18 -15.51 6.42
CA GLY A 93 -9.51 -15.10 5.94
C GLY A 93 -9.79 -13.61 6.16
N SER A 94 -9.46 -13.06 7.33
CA SER A 94 -9.62 -11.62 7.60
C SER A 94 -8.66 -10.77 6.75
N TRP A 95 -7.43 -11.23 6.58
CA TRP A 95 -6.45 -10.55 5.74
C TRP A 95 -6.88 -10.52 4.27
N PHE A 96 -7.36 -11.64 3.71
CA PHE A 96 -7.89 -11.70 2.35
C PHE A 96 -9.09 -10.77 2.17
N ALA A 97 -10.00 -10.72 3.15
CA ALA A 97 -11.13 -9.78 3.13
C ALA A 97 -10.66 -8.31 3.11
N MET A 98 -9.62 -7.97 3.89
CA MET A 98 -9.04 -6.62 3.89
C MET A 98 -8.34 -6.28 2.57
N LEU A 99 -7.59 -7.22 1.97
CA LEU A 99 -7.00 -7.03 0.65
C LEU A 99 -8.07 -6.85 -0.43
N PHE A 100 -9.14 -7.63 -0.36
CA PHE A 100 -10.30 -7.48 -1.22
C PHE A 100 -10.91 -6.08 -1.11
N THR A 101 -11.16 -5.62 0.12
CA THR A 101 -11.75 -4.28 0.35
C THR A 101 -10.84 -3.16 -0.15
N ALA A 102 -9.51 -3.33 -0.10
CA ALA A 102 -8.56 -2.37 -0.66
C ALA A 102 -8.67 -2.24 -2.19
N GLY A 103 -9.10 -3.31 -2.88
CA GLY A 103 -9.30 -3.32 -4.33
C GLY A 103 -10.63 -2.78 -4.79
N MET A 104 -11.60 -2.69 -3.89
CA MET A 104 -12.93 -2.21 -4.21
C MET A 104 -12.98 -0.68 -4.17
N GLY A 105 -13.42 -0.08 -5.25
CA GLY A 105 -13.50 1.35 -5.34
C GLY A 105 -14.38 1.84 -6.49
N ILE A 106 -14.47 3.15 -6.62
CA ILE A 106 -15.26 3.84 -7.66
C ILE A 106 -14.91 3.32 -9.06
N GLY A 107 -13.62 3.09 -9.33
CA GLY A 107 -13.16 2.63 -10.63
C GLY A 107 -13.80 1.32 -11.10
N LEU A 108 -13.95 0.33 -10.21
CA LEU A 108 -14.61 -0.94 -10.54
C LEU A 108 -16.08 -0.75 -10.91
N MET A 109 -16.79 0.16 -10.23
CA MET A 109 -18.16 0.49 -10.53
C MET A 109 -18.27 1.24 -11.87
N PHE A 110 -17.35 2.17 -12.10
CA PHE A 110 -17.35 2.99 -13.31
C PHE A 110 -17.00 2.18 -14.56
N PHE A 111 -15.92 1.41 -14.50
CA PHE A 111 -15.35 0.74 -15.67
C PHE A 111 -15.80 -0.71 -15.85
N GLY A 112 -16.55 -1.28 -14.91
CA GLY A 112 -17.00 -2.67 -14.99
C GLY A 112 -17.83 -3.02 -16.23
N VAL A 113 -18.58 -2.05 -16.74
CA VAL A 113 -19.33 -2.13 -17.99
C VAL A 113 -18.70 -1.25 -19.07
N ALA A 114 -18.32 -0.02 -18.70
CA ALA A 114 -17.84 0.97 -19.67
C ALA A 114 -16.62 0.50 -20.46
N GLU A 115 -15.59 -0.02 -19.78
CA GLU A 115 -14.33 -0.39 -20.43
C GLU A 115 -14.48 -1.56 -21.42
N PRO A 116 -15.10 -2.70 -21.05
CA PRO A 116 -15.35 -3.77 -22.00
C PRO A 116 -16.13 -3.32 -23.23
N VAL A 117 -17.17 -2.49 -23.06
CA VAL A 117 -17.97 -1.97 -24.18
C VAL A 117 -17.14 -1.02 -25.06
N MET A 118 -16.38 -0.11 -24.46
CA MET A 118 -15.55 0.82 -25.23
C MET A 118 -14.46 0.10 -26.03
N HIS A 119 -13.83 -0.93 -25.46
CA HIS A 119 -12.83 -1.72 -26.18
C HIS A 119 -13.46 -2.63 -27.24
N TYR A 120 -14.69 -3.04 -27.08
CA TYR A 120 -15.43 -3.77 -28.08
C TYR A 120 -15.73 -2.91 -29.31
N VAL A 121 -16.17 -1.68 -29.07
CA VAL A 121 -16.55 -0.72 -30.12
C VAL A 121 -15.34 -0.02 -30.73
N SER A 122 -14.28 0.20 -29.95
CA SER A 122 -13.07 0.91 -30.39
C SER A 122 -11.81 0.16 -29.88
N PRO A 123 -11.53 -1.04 -30.42
CA PRO A 123 -10.37 -1.83 -30.04
C PRO A 123 -9.07 -1.13 -30.49
N PRO A 124 -7.94 -1.37 -29.80
CA PRO A 124 -6.64 -0.81 -30.23
C PRO A 124 -6.12 -1.43 -31.52
N SER A 125 -6.64 -2.59 -31.91
CA SER A 125 -6.28 -3.29 -33.16
C SER A 125 -7.39 -4.26 -33.58
N GLY A 126 -7.51 -4.52 -34.86
CA GLY A 126 -8.55 -5.39 -35.45
C GLY A 126 -9.87 -4.67 -35.71
N ASP A 127 -10.86 -5.42 -36.16
CA ASP A 127 -12.16 -4.89 -36.55
C ASP A 127 -13.05 -4.67 -35.31
N PRO A 128 -13.66 -3.47 -35.15
CA PRO A 128 -14.62 -3.22 -34.10
C PRO A 128 -15.86 -4.11 -34.20
N GLU A 129 -16.58 -4.25 -33.10
CA GLU A 129 -17.85 -4.95 -32.97
C GLU A 129 -17.82 -6.43 -33.47
N SER A 130 -16.65 -7.06 -33.40
CA SER A 130 -16.43 -8.44 -33.80
C SER A 130 -16.28 -9.36 -32.57
N VAL A 131 -16.40 -10.68 -32.78
CA VAL A 131 -16.09 -11.66 -31.72
C VAL A 131 -14.65 -11.53 -31.23
N ALA A 132 -13.71 -11.20 -32.11
CA ALA A 132 -12.31 -10.97 -31.78
C ALA A 132 -12.14 -9.73 -30.89
N SER A 133 -12.84 -8.63 -31.21
CA SER A 133 -12.80 -7.42 -30.36
C SER A 133 -13.46 -7.64 -29.00
N ALA A 134 -14.50 -8.46 -28.88
CA ALA A 134 -15.10 -8.82 -27.60
C ALA A 134 -14.11 -9.60 -26.70
N GLN A 135 -13.41 -10.58 -27.26
CA GLN A 135 -12.37 -11.32 -26.54
C GLN A 135 -11.18 -10.42 -26.15
N GLN A 136 -10.78 -9.53 -27.07
CA GLN A 136 -9.72 -8.55 -26.80
C GLN A 136 -10.12 -7.55 -25.71
N ALA A 137 -11.37 -7.09 -25.71
CA ALA A 137 -11.89 -6.13 -24.73
C ALA A 137 -11.75 -6.65 -23.30
N LEU A 138 -12.20 -7.86 -23.02
CA LEU A 138 -12.08 -8.47 -21.68
C LEU A 138 -10.63 -8.77 -21.31
N ARG A 139 -9.81 -9.22 -22.26
CA ARG A 139 -8.38 -9.45 -22.05
C ARG A 139 -7.65 -8.16 -21.64
N ILE A 140 -7.95 -7.05 -22.31
CA ILE A 140 -7.40 -5.71 -21.99
C ILE A 140 -7.91 -5.23 -20.65
N THR A 141 -9.20 -5.36 -20.37
CA THR A 141 -9.77 -4.99 -19.07
C THR A 141 -9.09 -5.77 -17.93
N PHE A 142 -8.89 -7.08 -18.09
CA PHE A 142 -8.15 -7.86 -17.09
C PHE A 142 -6.69 -7.44 -16.95
N PHE A 143 -6.06 -6.97 -18.04
CA PHE A 143 -4.71 -6.43 -18.01
C PHE A 143 -4.63 -5.12 -17.20
N HIS A 144 -5.55 -4.21 -17.39
CA HIS A 144 -5.57 -2.92 -16.69
C HIS A 144 -5.89 -3.06 -15.19
N TRP A 145 -6.71 -4.03 -14.80
CA TRP A 145 -7.21 -4.21 -13.43
C TRP A 145 -6.62 -5.39 -12.69
N GLY A 146 -5.79 -6.19 -13.33
CA GLY A 146 -5.21 -7.42 -12.80
C GLY A 146 -3.81 -7.25 -12.22
N LEU A 147 -2.93 -8.19 -12.55
CA LEU A 147 -1.60 -8.33 -11.93
C LEU A 147 -0.75 -7.05 -11.96
N HIS A 148 -0.83 -6.25 -13.02
CA HIS A 148 -0.03 -5.03 -13.17
C HIS A 148 -0.45 -3.95 -12.18
N ALA A 149 -1.76 -3.72 -12.02
CA ALA A 149 -2.30 -2.79 -11.03
C ALA A 149 -1.86 -3.19 -9.62
N TRP A 150 -2.00 -4.48 -9.30
CA TRP A 150 -1.65 -4.99 -7.98
C TRP A 150 -0.14 -5.08 -7.75
N ALA A 151 0.68 -5.21 -8.80
CA ALA A 151 2.13 -5.11 -8.69
C ALA A 151 2.58 -3.69 -8.28
N ILE A 152 1.96 -2.64 -8.81
CA ILE A 152 2.22 -1.26 -8.40
C ILE A 152 1.95 -1.09 -6.90
N TYR A 153 0.80 -1.55 -6.42
CA TYR A 153 0.43 -1.47 -5.01
C TYR A 153 1.28 -2.36 -4.11
N ALA A 154 1.55 -3.59 -4.55
CA ALA A 154 2.35 -4.55 -3.82
C ALA A 154 3.79 -4.07 -3.61
N LEU A 155 4.40 -3.42 -4.61
CA LEU A 155 5.75 -2.87 -4.49
C LEU A 155 5.83 -1.83 -3.37
N VAL A 156 4.94 -0.84 -3.41
CA VAL A 156 4.91 0.22 -2.39
C VAL A 156 4.59 -0.37 -1.02
N GLY A 157 3.56 -1.22 -0.94
CA GLY A 157 3.16 -1.87 0.31
C GLY A 157 4.27 -2.74 0.91
N LEU A 158 4.97 -3.53 0.08
CA LEU A 158 6.11 -4.34 0.49
C LEU A 158 7.26 -3.49 1.04
N ALA A 159 7.64 -2.45 0.30
CA ALA A 159 8.73 -1.58 0.72
C ALA A 159 8.40 -0.87 2.04
N LEU A 160 7.19 -0.30 2.16
CA LEU A 160 6.74 0.32 3.40
C LEU A 160 6.74 -0.65 4.58
N ALA A 161 6.15 -1.85 4.42
CA ALA A 161 6.09 -2.86 5.48
C ALA A 161 7.48 -3.36 5.88
N TYR A 162 8.34 -3.63 4.90
CA TYR A 162 9.69 -4.13 5.14
C TYR A 162 10.53 -3.12 5.92
N PHE A 163 10.60 -1.87 5.45
CA PHE A 163 11.42 -0.86 6.12
C PHE A 163 10.84 -0.40 7.47
N ALA A 164 9.50 -0.35 7.60
CA ALA A 164 8.88 0.03 8.86
C ALA A 164 8.96 -1.07 9.92
N TYR A 165 8.56 -2.28 9.59
CA TYR A 165 8.39 -3.32 10.62
C TYR A 165 9.66 -4.13 10.88
N ARG A 166 10.55 -4.27 9.90
CA ARG A 166 11.80 -4.99 10.08
C ARG A 166 12.98 -4.08 10.46
N HIS A 167 13.03 -2.87 9.88
CA HIS A 167 14.12 -1.93 10.12
C HIS A 167 13.76 -0.78 11.06
N ASN A 168 12.54 -0.78 11.59
CA ASN A 168 12.05 0.23 12.55
C ASN A 168 12.15 1.68 12.03
N LEU A 169 12.01 1.86 10.72
CA LEU A 169 11.94 3.17 10.08
C LEU A 169 10.48 3.67 10.05
N PRO A 170 10.23 4.97 9.87
CA PRO A 170 8.87 5.49 9.73
C PRO A 170 8.12 4.81 8.57
N LEU A 171 6.82 4.54 8.74
CA LEU A 171 5.97 3.97 7.67
C LEU A 171 5.69 5.04 6.59
N LYS A 172 6.71 5.58 5.97
CA LYS A 172 6.70 6.66 4.99
C LYS A 172 7.47 6.28 3.74
N THR A 173 7.12 6.88 2.61
CA THR A 173 7.72 6.60 1.31
C THR A 173 9.24 6.82 1.32
N ARG A 174 9.72 7.86 2.01
CA ARG A 174 11.15 8.15 2.17
C ARG A 174 11.97 7.00 2.75
N SER A 175 11.38 6.20 3.65
CA SER A 175 12.06 5.10 4.33
C SER A 175 12.52 4.01 3.36
N ALA A 176 11.79 3.81 2.27
CA ALA A 176 12.16 2.83 1.24
C ALA A 176 13.45 3.17 0.48
N LEU A 177 13.90 4.42 0.55
CA LEU A 177 15.14 4.87 -0.09
C LEU A 177 16.35 4.87 0.86
N TYR A 178 16.17 4.48 2.12
CA TYR A 178 17.25 4.43 3.11
C TYR A 178 18.51 3.68 2.61
N PRO A 179 18.40 2.51 1.94
CA PRO A 179 19.58 1.78 1.44
C PRO A 179 20.37 2.52 0.34
N ILE A 180 19.79 3.56 -0.28
CA ILE A 180 20.40 4.33 -1.36
C ILE A 180 20.97 5.64 -0.83
N ILE A 181 20.20 6.38 -0.02
CA ILE A 181 20.56 7.74 0.40
C ILE A 181 20.89 7.85 1.90
N GLY A 182 20.78 6.75 2.66
CA GLY A 182 21.13 6.71 4.10
C GLY A 182 20.33 7.73 4.92
N GLU A 183 20.99 8.37 5.89
CA GLU A 183 20.40 9.36 6.79
C GLU A 183 19.80 10.58 6.06
N ARG A 184 20.11 10.79 4.77
CA ARG A 184 19.52 11.87 3.97
C ARG A 184 18.00 11.73 3.80
N ILE A 185 17.40 10.59 4.18
CA ILE A 185 15.94 10.44 4.27
C ILE A 185 15.33 11.43 5.29
N HIS A 186 16.07 11.87 6.27
CA HIS A 186 15.62 12.84 7.28
C HIS A 186 15.82 14.31 6.85
N GLY A 187 16.36 14.55 5.66
CA GLY A 187 16.64 15.86 5.09
C GLY A 187 15.73 16.22 3.90
N PRO A 188 16.11 17.27 3.14
CA PRO A 188 15.31 17.80 2.02
C PRO A 188 14.98 16.75 0.94
N LEU A 189 15.87 15.77 0.70
CA LEU A 189 15.61 14.69 -0.26
C LEU A 189 14.43 13.82 0.20
N GLY A 190 14.41 13.42 1.49
CA GLY A 190 13.29 12.68 2.06
C GLY A 190 11.99 13.48 2.02
N ASP A 191 12.05 14.77 2.35
CA ASP A 191 10.89 15.65 2.28
C ASP A 191 10.34 15.78 0.86
N SER A 192 11.21 15.85 -0.17
CA SER A 192 10.80 15.87 -1.58
C SER A 192 10.11 14.56 -2.00
N ILE A 193 10.62 13.41 -1.56
CA ILE A 193 10.02 12.10 -1.84
C ILE A 193 8.61 12.01 -1.27
N ASP A 194 8.43 12.36 0.01
CA ASP A 194 7.10 12.34 0.63
C ASP A 194 6.17 13.41 0.01
N THR A 195 6.71 14.54 -0.45
CA THR A 195 5.95 15.57 -1.17
C THR A 195 5.40 15.03 -2.49
N PHE A 196 6.21 14.33 -3.31
CA PHE A 196 5.74 13.70 -4.54
C PHE A 196 4.70 12.61 -4.28
N ALA A 197 4.90 11.78 -3.25
CA ALA A 197 3.93 10.78 -2.83
C ALA A 197 2.58 11.43 -2.41
N THR A 198 2.66 12.54 -1.67
CA THR A 198 1.48 13.29 -1.21
C THR A 198 0.74 13.93 -2.38
N ILE A 199 1.45 14.58 -3.30
CA ILE A 199 0.86 15.18 -4.52
C ILE A 199 0.18 14.09 -5.35
N GLY A 200 0.87 12.97 -5.64
CA GLY A 200 0.29 11.85 -6.34
C GLY A 200 -1.00 11.37 -5.70
N THR A 201 -1.00 11.15 -4.38
CA THR A 201 -2.19 10.73 -3.62
C THR A 201 -3.35 11.73 -3.75
N VAL A 202 -3.08 13.03 -3.60
CA VAL A 202 -4.11 14.09 -3.70
C VAL A 202 -4.74 14.11 -5.10
N PHE A 203 -3.93 14.08 -6.17
CA PHE A 203 -4.45 14.02 -7.55
C PHE A 203 -5.16 12.71 -7.85
N GLY A 204 -4.65 11.59 -7.34
CA GLY A 204 -5.27 10.27 -7.48
C GLY A 204 -6.66 10.21 -6.86
N VAL A 205 -6.80 10.67 -5.63
CA VAL A 205 -8.10 10.73 -4.94
C VAL A 205 -9.03 11.72 -5.64
N ALA A 206 -8.58 12.93 -5.98
CA ALA A 206 -9.39 13.92 -6.68
C ALA A 206 -9.93 13.40 -8.02
N THR A 207 -9.12 12.64 -8.78
CA THR A 207 -9.56 12.00 -10.03
C THR A 207 -10.66 10.97 -9.77
N SER A 208 -10.51 10.14 -8.74
CA SER A 208 -11.53 9.16 -8.36
C SER A 208 -12.81 9.81 -7.87
N LEU A 209 -12.71 10.94 -7.16
CA LEU A 209 -13.88 11.74 -6.77
C LEU A 209 -14.62 12.27 -8.02
N GLY A 210 -13.89 12.69 -9.06
CA GLY A 210 -14.45 13.11 -10.34
C GLY A 210 -15.22 11.97 -11.02
N PHE A 211 -14.63 10.80 -11.17
CA PHE A 211 -15.32 9.63 -11.72
C PHE A 211 -16.55 9.23 -10.88
N GLY A 212 -16.42 9.24 -9.55
CA GLY A 212 -17.51 8.89 -8.65
C GLY A 212 -18.68 9.84 -8.77
N VAL A 213 -18.43 11.15 -8.81
CA VAL A 213 -19.52 12.13 -8.87
C VAL A 213 -20.25 12.15 -10.20
N THR A 214 -19.54 11.95 -11.32
CA THR A 214 -20.20 11.81 -12.62
C THR A 214 -21.10 10.58 -12.65
N GLN A 215 -20.65 9.47 -12.09
CA GLN A 215 -21.44 8.26 -11.99
C GLN A 215 -22.62 8.38 -11.01
N ILE A 216 -22.46 9.08 -9.87
CA ILE A 216 -23.58 9.38 -8.95
C ILE A 216 -24.62 10.23 -9.67
N ASN A 217 -24.20 11.28 -10.41
CA ASN A 217 -25.12 12.12 -11.16
C ASN A 217 -25.88 11.32 -12.23
N SER A 218 -25.22 10.40 -12.93
CA SER A 218 -25.85 9.48 -13.87
C SER A 218 -26.89 8.58 -13.19
N GLY A 219 -26.56 8.01 -12.03
CA GLY A 219 -27.51 7.22 -11.23
C GLY A 219 -28.74 8.02 -10.80
N LEU A 220 -28.55 9.25 -10.34
CA LEU A 220 -29.64 10.16 -9.96
C LEU A 220 -30.47 10.58 -11.17
N HIS A 221 -29.88 10.72 -12.34
CA HIS A 221 -30.60 10.96 -13.60
C HIS A 221 -31.54 9.79 -13.92
N TYR A 222 -31.04 8.56 -13.90
CA TYR A 222 -31.83 7.35 -14.15
C TYR A 222 -32.96 7.13 -13.13
N LEU A 223 -32.72 7.46 -11.84
CA LEU A 223 -33.71 7.24 -10.78
C LEU A 223 -34.73 8.34 -10.65
N PHE A 224 -34.34 9.59 -10.83
CA PHE A 224 -35.14 10.77 -10.46
C PHE A 224 -35.25 11.82 -11.59
N GLY A 225 -34.62 11.59 -12.73
CA GLY A 225 -34.61 12.57 -13.86
C GLY A 225 -33.76 13.82 -13.57
N ILE A 226 -32.85 13.77 -12.60
CA ILE A 226 -31.97 14.90 -12.28
C ILE A 226 -31.04 15.15 -13.48
N GLU A 227 -30.91 16.40 -13.91
CA GLU A 227 -30.05 16.75 -15.03
C GLU A 227 -28.59 16.37 -14.82
N GLN A 228 -27.96 15.80 -15.84
CA GLN A 228 -26.52 15.56 -15.87
C GLN A 228 -25.78 16.85 -16.23
N SER A 229 -25.29 17.55 -15.23
CA SER A 229 -24.58 18.81 -15.43
C SER A 229 -23.42 18.98 -14.43
N THR A 230 -22.41 19.74 -14.84
CA THR A 230 -21.26 20.05 -13.99
C THR A 230 -21.67 20.74 -12.69
N ASN A 231 -22.71 21.56 -12.70
CA ASN A 231 -23.23 22.25 -11.51
C ASN A 231 -23.77 21.25 -10.47
N ILE A 232 -24.52 20.25 -10.91
CA ILE A 232 -25.04 19.18 -10.06
C ILE A 232 -23.86 18.36 -9.53
N GLN A 233 -22.89 18.03 -10.36
CA GLN A 233 -21.69 17.29 -9.96
C GLN A 233 -20.89 18.05 -8.89
N VAL A 234 -20.72 19.36 -9.02
CA VAL A 234 -20.09 20.22 -8.00
C VAL A 234 -20.88 20.17 -6.69
N GLY A 235 -22.20 20.30 -6.76
CA GLY A 235 -23.07 20.17 -5.59
C GLY A 235 -22.92 18.80 -4.90
N LEU A 236 -22.85 17.72 -5.67
CA LEU A 236 -22.63 16.37 -5.15
C LEU A 236 -21.26 16.20 -4.51
N ILE A 237 -20.17 16.74 -5.08
CA ILE A 237 -18.86 16.73 -4.44
C ILE A 237 -18.93 17.41 -3.07
N ILE A 238 -19.58 18.57 -2.97
CA ILE A 238 -19.72 19.30 -1.72
C ILE A 238 -20.48 18.45 -0.69
N VAL A 239 -21.64 17.90 -1.06
CA VAL A 239 -22.46 17.08 -0.15
C VAL A 239 -21.69 15.86 0.33
N VAL A 240 -21.07 15.10 -0.57
CA VAL A 240 -20.36 13.87 -0.20
C VAL A 240 -19.09 14.19 0.59
N SER A 241 -18.40 15.30 0.29
CA SER A 241 -17.25 15.76 1.09
C SER A 241 -17.64 16.23 2.49
N ILE A 242 -18.82 16.80 2.66
CA ILE A 242 -19.36 17.08 4.00
C ILE A 242 -19.62 15.77 4.76
N LEU A 243 -20.20 14.75 4.11
CA LEU A 243 -20.41 13.45 4.74
C LEU A 243 -19.10 12.79 5.14
N ALA A 244 -18.08 12.83 4.27
CA ALA A 244 -16.73 12.35 4.59
C ALA A 244 -16.10 13.15 5.75
N SER A 245 -16.25 14.47 5.76
CA SER A 245 -15.76 15.34 6.84
C SER A 245 -16.44 15.05 8.18
N LEU A 246 -17.74 14.77 8.17
CA LEU A 246 -18.48 14.34 9.37
C LEU A 246 -17.97 12.99 9.89
N SER A 247 -17.67 12.04 9.00
CA SER A 247 -17.05 10.76 9.36
C SER A 247 -15.72 10.97 10.10
N VAL A 248 -14.85 11.82 9.52
CA VAL A 248 -13.56 12.19 10.12
C VAL A 248 -13.73 12.87 11.48
N PHE A 249 -14.64 13.84 11.58
CA PHE A 249 -14.87 14.63 12.80
C PHE A 249 -15.41 13.80 13.96
N LEU A 250 -16.32 12.86 13.67
CA LEU A 250 -16.92 11.98 14.68
C LEU A 250 -15.98 10.86 15.14
N GLY A 251 -14.81 10.73 14.52
CA GLY A 251 -13.83 9.69 14.88
C GLY A 251 -14.41 8.28 14.70
N LEU A 252 -15.22 8.09 13.68
CA LEU A 252 -16.00 6.87 13.45
C LEU A 252 -15.14 5.73 12.86
N ASP A 253 -13.99 5.37 13.47
CA ASP A 253 -13.23 4.19 13.06
C ASP A 253 -14.14 2.94 12.99
N LYS A 254 -15.09 2.82 13.91
CA LYS A 254 -16.14 1.80 13.87
C LYS A 254 -17.18 2.05 12.76
N GLY A 255 -17.44 3.31 12.41
CA GLY A 255 -18.37 3.70 11.35
C GLY A 255 -17.83 3.39 9.96
N VAL A 256 -16.59 3.78 9.67
CA VAL A 256 -15.92 3.49 8.40
C VAL A 256 -15.83 1.97 8.16
N LYS A 257 -15.51 1.20 9.20
CA LYS A 257 -15.53 -0.27 9.12
C LYS A 257 -16.90 -0.81 8.72
N ARG A 258 -17.98 -0.34 9.35
CA ARG A 258 -19.34 -0.76 9.01
C ARG A 258 -19.76 -0.35 7.60
N LEU A 259 -19.39 0.86 7.16
CA LEU A 259 -19.63 1.32 5.79
C LEU A 259 -18.89 0.45 4.76
N SER A 260 -17.64 0.07 5.04
CA SER A 260 -16.86 -0.82 4.19
C SER A 260 -17.46 -2.25 4.15
N GLU A 261 -17.94 -2.77 5.28
CA GLU A 261 -18.65 -4.04 5.33
C GLU A 261 -19.96 -3.99 4.53
N LEU A 262 -20.73 -2.89 4.64
CA LEU A 262 -21.94 -2.68 3.85
C LEU A 262 -21.62 -2.59 2.35
N ASN A 263 -20.58 -1.85 1.95
CA ASN A 263 -20.13 -1.79 0.58
C ASN A 263 -19.84 -3.18 0.01
N LEU A 264 -19.12 -4.00 0.76
CA LEU A 264 -18.80 -5.36 0.36
C LEU A 264 -20.07 -6.19 0.13
N ILE A 265 -21.02 -6.15 1.08
CA ILE A 265 -22.28 -6.90 0.99
C ILE A 265 -23.09 -6.45 -0.23
N LEU A 266 -23.26 -5.14 -0.41
CA LEU A 266 -24.00 -4.59 -1.54
C LEU A 266 -23.35 -4.93 -2.89
N ALA A 267 -22.01 -4.82 -2.97
CA ALA A 267 -21.27 -5.16 -4.19
C ALA A 267 -21.42 -6.65 -4.55
N LEU A 268 -21.25 -7.54 -3.58
CA LEU A 268 -21.43 -8.99 -3.79
C LEU A 268 -22.90 -9.32 -4.14
N THR A 269 -23.87 -8.61 -3.55
CA THR A 269 -25.28 -8.78 -3.87
C THR A 269 -25.58 -8.36 -5.29
N LEU A 270 -25.05 -7.19 -5.73
CA LEU A 270 -25.21 -6.72 -7.12
C LEU A 270 -24.59 -7.72 -8.10
N LEU A 271 -23.36 -8.18 -7.83
CA LEU A 271 -22.67 -9.15 -8.67
C LEU A 271 -23.42 -10.49 -8.75
N ALA A 272 -23.88 -11.00 -7.62
CA ALA A 272 -24.68 -12.23 -7.56
C ALA A 272 -26.01 -12.09 -8.33
N PHE A 273 -26.64 -10.92 -8.23
CA PHE A 273 -27.85 -10.65 -9.00
C PHE A 273 -27.59 -10.67 -10.52
N VAL A 274 -26.55 -9.97 -10.98
CA VAL A 274 -26.16 -9.97 -12.41
C VAL A 274 -25.84 -11.38 -12.90
N PHE A 275 -25.18 -12.19 -12.07
CA PHE A 275 -24.89 -13.58 -12.38
C PHE A 275 -26.16 -14.43 -12.50
N ILE A 276 -27.12 -14.30 -11.58
CA ILE A 276 -28.34 -15.12 -11.54
C ILE A 276 -29.35 -14.67 -12.58
N ALA A 277 -29.53 -13.37 -12.75
CA ALA A 277 -30.50 -12.80 -13.69
C ALA A 277 -29.99 -12.78 -15.14
N GLY A 278 -28.68 -12.80 -15.33
CA GLY A 278 -28.02 -12.83 -16.63
C GLY A 278 -27.78 -14.27 -17.14
N PRO A 279 -27.03 -14.40 -18.24
CA PRO A 279 -26.72 -15.70 -18.85
C PRO A 279 -25.61 -16.44 -18.08
N SER A 280 -25.92 -16.96 -16.89
CA SER A 280 -24.96 -17.50 -15.90
C SER A 280 -23.91 -18.46 -16.49
N ILE A 281 -24.34 -19.43 -17.34
CA ILE A 281 -23.43 -20.40 -17.96
C ILE A 281 -22.47 -19.70 -18.93
N TYR A 282 -22.96 -18.77 -19.74
CA TYR A 282 -22.14 -17.97 -20.65
C TYR A 282 -21.12 -17.13 -19.87
N LEU A 283 -21.52 -16.51 -18.74
CA LEU A 283 -20.63 -15.73 -17.89
C LEU A 283 -19.50 -16.58 -17.31
N LEU A 284 -19.78 -17.81 -16.87
CA LEU A 284 -18.75 -18.73 -16.39
C LEU A 284 -17.79 -19.14 -17.52
N GLN A 285 -18.34 -19.56 -18.67
CA GLN A 285 -17.53 -20.01 -19.81
C GLN A 285 -16.62 -18.90 -20.33
N THR A 286 -17.17 -17.71 -20.53
CA THR A 286 -16.42 -16.56 -21.07
C THR A 286 -15.41 -16.02 -20.06
N THR A 287 -15.72 -16.00 -18.78
CA THR A 287 -14.75 -15.57 -17.75
C THR A 287 -13.56 -16.51 -17.65
N ILE A 288 -13.80 -17.83 -17.70
CA ILE A 288 -12.71 -18.84 -17.73
C ILE A 288 -11.87 -18.68 -19.01
N GLN A 289 -12.51 -18.55 -20.17
CA GLN A 289 -11.84 -18.37 -21.45
C GLN A 289 -11.00 -17.07 -21.48
N ASN A 290 -11.57 -15.96 -21.02
CA ASN A 290 -10.89 -14.66 -20.99
C ASN A 290 -9.73 -14.66 -19.97
N THR A 291 -9.84 -15.39 -18.85
CA THR A 291 -8.75 -15.60 -17.90
C THR A 291 -7.59 -16.34 -18.54
N GLY A 292 -7.87 -17.43 -19.27
CA GLY A 292 -6.87 -18.16 -20.05
C GLY A 292 -6.21 -17.28 -21.11
N SER A 293 -7.01 -16.48 -21.83
CA SER A 293 -6.51 -15.52 -22.82
C SER A 293 -5.64 -14.43 -22.18
N TYR A 294 -6.01 -13.91 -21.02
CA TYR A 294 -5.21 -12.92 -20.27
C TYR A 294 -3.86 -13.51 -19.86
N ILE A 295 -3.85 -14.69 -19.23
CA ILE A 295 -2.61 -15.32 -18.74
C ILE A 295 -1.68 -15.67 -19.91
N SER A 296 -2.21 -16.26 -20.99
CA SER A 296 -1.39 -16.66 -22.15
C SER A 296 -0.79 -15.48 -22.91
N ASN A 297 -1.43 -14.31 -22.88
CA ASN A 297 -0.93 -13.09 -23.53
C ASN A 297 -0.22 -12.12 -22.58
N LEU A 298 -0.03 -12.47 -21.31
CA LEU A 298 0.46 -11.58 -20.26
C LEU A 298 1.77 -10.89 -20.65
N PHE A 299 2.76 -11.65 -21.11
CA PHE A 299 4.06 -11.08 -21.51
C PHE A 299 3.96 -10.17 -22.73
N ALA A 300 3.21 -10.56 -23.74
CA ALA A 300 3.03 -9.74 -24.94
C ALA A 300 2.36 -8.39 -24.59
N MET A 301 1.33 -8.43 -23.74
CA MET A 301 0.63 -7.22 -23.30
C MET A 301 1.48 -6.33 -22.40
N THR A 302 2.31 -6.91 -21.52
CA THR A 302 3.20 -6.20 -20.60
C THR A 302 4.15 -5.23 -21.31
N PHE A 303 4.60 -5.57 -22.52
CA PHE A 303 5.58 -4.77 -23.26
C PHE A 303 5.00 -4.13 -24.52
N ASN A 304 3.68 -4.22 -24.76
CA ASN A 304 3.08 -3.68 -25.96
C ASN A 304 2.92 -2.17 -25.89
N LEU A 305 3.50 -1.49 -26.85
CA LEU A 305 3.46 -0.04 -27.04
C LEU A 305 2.74 0.38 -28.32
N TYR A 306 2.24 -0.56 -29.11
CA TYR A 306 1.69 -0.32 -30.45
C TYR A 306 2.67 0.47 -31.35
N ALA A 307 3.98 0.30 -31.16
CA ALA A 307 5.03 1.13 -31.77
C ALA A 307 5.07 1.03 -33.32
N TYR A 308 4.66 -0.09 -33.90
CA TYR A 308 4.61 -0.29 -35.35
C TYR A 308 3.32 0.29 -36.00
N GLN A 309 2.29 0.50 -35.18
CA GLN A 309 1.03 1.13 -35.58
C GLN A 309 0.60 2.10 -34.49
N PRO A 310 1.28 3.27 -34.37
CA PRO A 310 0.98 4.22 -33.31
C PRO A 310 -0.46 4.69 -33.39
N ASN A 311 -1.14 4.60 -32.26
CA ASN A 311 -2.49 5.12 -32.08
C ASN A 311 -2.59 5.86 -30.73
N GLY A 312 -3.50 6.80 -30.61
CA GLY A 312 -3.71 7.55 -29.37
C GLY A 312 -4.33 6.73 -28.24
N TRP A 313 -4.72 5.48 -28.52
CA TRP A 313 -5.42 4.60 -27.58
C TRP A 313 -4.61 4.34 -26.30
N ILE A 314 -3.31 4.05 -26.44
CA ILE A 314 -2.44 3.72 -25.30
C ILE A 314 -2.37 4.86 -24.28
N GLY A 315 -2.32 6.12 -24.75
CA GLY A 315 -2.29 7.30 -23.89
C GLY A 315 -3.61 7.54 -23.14
N GLY A 316 -4.72 7.22 -23.78
CA GLY A 316 -6.07 7.34 -23.19
C GLY A 316 -6.44 6.20 -22.23
N TRP A 317 -5.78 5.05 -22.31
CA TRP A 317 -6.13 3.85 -21.56
C TRP A 317 -4.97 3.34 -20.70
N THR A 318 -4.03 2.61 -21.25
CA THR A 318 -2.98 1.94 -20.45
C THR A 318 -2.15 2.92 -19.64
N ILE A 319 -1.73 4.05 -20.23
CA ILE A 319 -0.92 5.05 -19.50
C ILE A 319 -1.76 5.79 -18.46
N LEU A 320 -3.02 6.07 -18.75
CA LEU A 320 -3.95 6.63 -17.77
C LEU A 320 -4.09 5.71 -16.56
N TYR A 321 -4.30 4.40 -16.78
CA TYR A 321 -4.42 3.43 -15.69
C TYR A 321 -3.12 3.30 -14.90
N TRP A 322 -1.95 3.19 -15.55
CA TRP A 322 -0.68 3.12 -14.84
C TRP A 322 -0.45 4.38 -14.01
N ALA A 323 -0.71 5.54 -14.55
CA ALA A 323 -0.60 6.80 -13.81
C ALA A 323 -1.57 6.85 -12.62
N TRP A 324 -2.80 6.38 -12.79
CA TRP A 324 -3.80 6.32 -11.73
C TRP A 324 -3.38 5.39 -10.60
N TRP A 325 -2.96 4.17 -10.93
CA TRP A 325 -2.49 3.20 -9.94
C TRP A 325 -1.22 3.67 -9.23
N ILE A 326 -0.27 4.26 -9.94
CA ILE A 326 0.94 4.84 -9.37
C ILE A 326 0.59 5.96 -8.39
N SER A 327 -0.30 6.86 -8.74
CA SER A 327 -0.75 7.95 -7.88
C SER A 327 -1.50 7.46 -6.63
N TRP A 328 -2.24 6.37 -6.74
CA TRP A 328 -2.93 5.73 -5.62
C TRP A 328 -2.02 4.86 -4.75
N SER A 329 -0.87 4.47 -5.26
CA SER A 329 -0.03 3.46 -4.61
C SER A 329 0.51 3.85 -3.22
N PRO A 330 0.80 5.12 -2.87
CA PRO A 330 1.17 5.47 -1.50
C PRO A 330 0.03 5.18 -0.52
N PHE A 331 -1.21 5.46 -0.91
CA PHE A 331 -2.42 5.22 -0.12
C PHE A 331 -2.71 3.72 0.03
N VAL A 332 -2.88 3.01 -1.07
CA VAL A 332 -3.22 1.58 -1.05
C VAL A 332 -2.07 0.77 -0.47
N GLY A 333 -0.81 1.11 -0.82
CA GLY A 333 0.38 0.46 -0.30
C GLY A 333 0.53 0.58 1.21
N MET A 334 0.23 1.75 1.78
CA MET A 334 0.25 1.94 3.24
C MET A 334 -0.81 1.09 3.94
N PHE A 335 -2.03 1.02 3.37
CA PHE A 335 -3.08 0.17 3.92
C PHE A 335 -2.68 -1.31 3.90
N ILE A 336 -2.19 -1.80 2.75
CA ILE A 336 -1.74 -3.18 2.60
C ILE A 336 -0.57 -3.48 3.55
N ALA A 337 0.37 -2.56 3.72
CA ALA A 337 1.48 -2.69 4.66
C ALA A 337 0.97 -2.89 6.09
N ARG A 338 0.04 -2.05 6.54
CA ARG A 338 -0.52 -2.11 7.92
C ARG A 338 -1.20 -3.43 8.24
N VAL A 339 -1.93 -4.00 7.29
CA VAL A 339 -2.65 -5.26 7.52
C VAL A 339 -1.78 -6.51 7.34
N SER A 340 -0.52 -6.35 6.91
CA SER A 340 0.36 -7.47 6.53
C SER A 340 1.53 -7.72 7.48
N ARG A 341 1.57 -7.05 8.63
CA ARG A 341 2.63 -7.22 9.64
C ARG A 341 2.76 -8.69 10.05
N GLY A 342 4.00 -9.16 10.16
CA GLY A 342 4.35 -10.51 10.61
C GLY A 342 4.25 -11.61 9.53
N ARG A 343 3.77 -11.30 8.31
CA ARG A 343 3.75 -12.24 7.19
C ARG A 343 5.11 -12.37 6.54
N THR A 344 5.35 -13.48 5.87
CA THR A 344 6.50 -13.59 4.98
C THR A 344 6.30 -12.73 3.73
N ILE A 345 7.40 -12.27 3.14
CA ILE A 345 7.36 -11.51 1.87
C ILE A 345 6.67 -12.30 0.76
N ARG A 346 6.89 -13.62 0.71
CA ARG A 346 6.22 -14.50 -0.27
C ARG A 346 4.71 -14.52 -0.08
N GLU A 347 4.24 -14.75 1.16
CA GLU A 347 2.80 -14.70 1.47
C GLU A 347 2.21 -13.36 1.10
N PHE A 348 2.91 -12.26 1.42
CA PHE A 348 2.49 -10.91 1.07
C PHE A 348 2.32 -10.75 -0.44
N ILE A 349 3.37 -11.05 -1.23
CA ILE A 349 3.34 -10.86 -2.69
C ILE A 349 2.25 -11.71 -3.33
N VAL A 350 2.20 -13.01 -2.99
CA VAL A 350 1.21 -13.93 -3.55
C VAL A 350 -0.21 -13.50 -3.19
N GLY A 351 -0.45 -13.13 -1.92
CA GLY A 351 -1.76 -12.68 -1.46
C GLY A 351 -2.19 -11.38 -2.15
N VAL A 352 -1.31 -10.37 -2.20
CA VAL A 352 -1.65 -9.07 -2.79
C VAL A 352 -1.81 -9.14 -4.31
N LEU A 353 -1.01 -9.96 -5.00
CA LEU A 353 -1.16 -10.11 -6.45
C LEU A 353 -2.38 -10.95 -6.84
N LEU A 354 -2.65 -12.06 -6.15
CA LEU A 354 -3.62 -13.03 -6.65
C LEU A 354 -5.03 -12.82 -6.11
N ILE A 355 -5.20 -12.45 -4.82
CA ILE A 355 -6.53 -12.37 -4.21
C ILE A 355 -7.36 -11.24 -4.83
N PRO A 356 -6.87 -10.00 -4.89
CA PRO A 356 -7.64 -8.93 -5.52
C PRO A 356 -7.76 -9.10 -7.05
N THR A 357 -6.72 -9.61 -7.73
CA THR A 357 -6.79 -9.91 -9.18
C THR A 357 -7.88 -10.93 -9.47
N GLY A 358 -7.97 -12.00 -8.69
CA GLY A 358 -9.02 -13.01 -8.85
C GLY A 358 -10.42 -12.43 -8.71
N PHE A 359 -10.60 -11.56 -7.72
CA PHE A 359 -11.87 -10.84 -7.56
C PHE A 359 -12.16 -9.90 -8.74
N THR A 360 -11.18 -9.13 -9.17
CA THR A 360 -11.32 -8.21 -10.31
C THR A 360 -11.71 -8.97 -11.60
N ILE A 361 -11.12 -10.13 -11.84
CA ILE A 361 -11.48 -11.00 -12.96
C ILE A 361 -12.96 -11.42 -12.89
N ILE A 362 -13.45 -11.79 -11.71
CA ILE A 362 -14.87 -12.17 -11.53
C ILE A 362 -15.76 -10.95 -11.75
N TRP A 363 -15.42 -9.81 -11.13
CA TRP A 363 -16.19 -8.56 -11.23
C TRP A 363 -16.31 -8.07 -12.67
N MET A 364 -15.16 -7.82 -13.31
CA MET A 364 -15.09 -7.32 -14.69
C MET A 364 -15.58 -8.38 -15.69
N GLY A 365 -15.31 -9.66 -15.39
CA GLY A 365 -15.76 -10.77 -16.24
C GLY A 365 -17.27 -10.90 -16.24
N PHE A 366 -17.93 -10.82 -15.11
CA PHE A 366 -19.39 -10.98 -15.07
C PHE A 366 -20.10 -9.74 -15.62
N LEU A 367 -19.75 -8.54 -15.16
CA LEU A 367 -20.36 -7.30 -15.64
C LEU A 367 -20.06 -7.05 -17.12
N GLY A 368 -18.79 -7.16 -17.51
CA GLY A 368 -18.38 -6.91 -18.90
C GLY A 368 -18.94 -7.94 -19.89
N ASN A 369 -18.87 -9.23 -19.57
CA ASN A 369 -19.45 -10.26 -20.46
C ASN A 369 -20.99 -10.20 -20.50
N ALA A 370 -21.67 -9.84 -19.40
CA ALA A 370 -23.13 -9.65 -19.43
C ALA A 370 -23.52 -8.47 -20.32
N ALA A 371 -22.78 -7.36 -20.26
CA ALA A 371 -22.98 -6.22 -21.12
C ALA A 371 -22.73 -6.55 -22.61
N LEU A 372 -21.62 -7.24 -22.90
CA LEU A 372 -21.32 -7.68 -24.27
C LEU A 372 -22.34 -8.72 -24.77
N PHE A 373 -22.84 -9.59 -23.91
CA PHE A 373 -23.91 -10.53 -24.28
C PHE A 373 -25.18 -9.78 -24.68
N SER A 374 -25.61 -8.77 -23.92
CA SER A 374 -26.78 -7.97 -24.25
C SER A 374 -26.63 -7.26 -25.61
N ILE A 375 -25.42 -6.80 -25.94
CA ILE A 375 -25.13 -6.20 -27.24
C ILE A 375 -25.14 -7.23 -28.36
N MET A 376 -24.38 -8.31 -28.21
CA MET A 376 -24.11 -9.27 -29.29
C MET A 376 -25.27 -10.22 -29.56
N GLN A 377 -26.02 -10.62 -28.53
CA GLN A 377 -27.07 -11.63 -28.62
C GLN A 377 -28.48 -11.03 -28.51
N GLU A 378 -28.65 -9.92 -27.80
CA GLU A 378 -29.96 -9.30 -27.56
C GLU A 378 -30.14 -7.97 -28.32
N SER A 379 -29.13 -7.60 -29.12
CA SER A 379 -29.13 -6.41 -29.97
C SER A 379 -29.34 -5.08 -29.21
N ASN A 380 -28.77 -4.98 -28.00
CA ASN A 380 -28.82 -3.76 -27.18
C ASN A 380 -27.86 -2.67 -27.70
N THR A 381 -28.22 -2.08 -28.84
CA THR A 381 -27.44 -0.99 -29.47
C THR A 381 -27.48 0.30 -28.67
N ASN A 382 -28.51 0.51 -27.83
CA ASN A 382 -28.62 1.70 -26.98
C ASN A 382 -27.44 1.80 -26.01
N LEU A 383 -26.96 0.66 -25.46
CA LEU A 383 -25.81 0.64 -24.58
C LEU A 383 -24.54 1.15 -25.29
N ILE A 384 -24.32 0.78 -26.56
CA ILE A 384 -23.19 1.27 -27.34
C ILE A 384 -23.27 2.81 -27.50
N GLN A 385 -24.42 3.31 -27.95
CA GLN A 385 -24.63 4.75 -28.17
C GLN A 385 -24.46 5.55 -26.88
N ALA A 386 -25.04 5.07 -25.78
CA ALA A 386 -24.94 5.72 -24.48
C ALA A 386 -23.50 5.81 -23.99
N VAL A 387 -22.75 4.71 -24.08
CA VAL A 387 -21.34 4.63 -23.61
C VAL A 387 -20.40 5.48 -24.46
N GLN A 388 -20.66 5.59 -25.78
CA GLN A 388 -19.88 6.46 -26.67
C GLN A 388 -20.12 7.96 -26.38
N LEU A 389 -21.32 8.34 -25.97
CA LEU A 389 -21.64 9.70 -25.58
C LEU A 389 -21.11 10.07 -24.19
N ASP A 390 -21.32 9.19 -23.22
CA ASP A 390 -20.89 9.38 -21.84
C ASP A 390 -20.67 8.03 -21.15
N SER A 391 -19.41 7.71 -20.88
CA SER A 391 -19.04 6.45 -20.21
C SER A 391 -19.58 6.32 -18.78
N SER A 392 -19.99 7.42 -18.13
CA SER A 392 -20.52 7.40 -16.76
C SER A 392 -21.90 6.75 -16.65
N VAL A 393 -22.64 6.69 -17.75
CA VAL A 393 -23.99 6.07 -17.80
C VAL A 393 -23.94 4.56 -18.02
N ALA A 394 -22.81 4.02 -18.44
CA ALA A 394 -22.66 2.63 -18.90
C ALA A 394 -23.29 1.59 -17.96
N LEU A 395 -22.99 1.69 -16.67
CA LEU A 395 -23.51 0.75 -15.66
C LEU A 395 -25.05 0.85 -15.58
N PHE A 396 -25.60 2.05 -15.53
CA PHE A 396 -27.05 2.26 -15.37
C PHE A 396 -27.83 1.86 -16.61
N GLU A 397 -27.30 2.14 -17.81
CA GLU A 397 -27.90 1.69 -19.07
C GLU A 397 -27.91 0.17 -19.17
N PHE A 398 -26.83 -0.49 -18.77
CA PHE A 398 -26.79 -1.94 -18.67
C PHE A 398 -27.80 -2.47 -17.64
N LEU A 399 -27.85 -1.89 -16.43
CA LEU A 399 -28.80 -2.30 -15.38
C LEU A 399 -30.25 -2.07 -15.78
N ASN A 400 -30.53 -1.06 -16.62
CA ASN A 400 -31.87 -0.78 -17.13
C ASN A 400 -32.41 -1.92 -18.04
N HIS A 401 -31.52 -2.70 -18.61
CA HIS A 401 -31.88 -3.88 -19.41
C HIS A 401 -32.22 -5.11 -18.55
N LEU A 402 -31.90 -5.09 -17.26
CA LEU A 402 -32.14 -6.18 -16.32
C LEU A 402 -33.46 -6.01 -15.56
N PRO A 403 -34.09 -7.13 -15.06
CA PRO A 403 -35.26 -7.04 -14.21
C PRO A 403 -34.92 -6.27 -12.90
N PHE A 404 -35.92 -5.57 -12.35
CA PHE A 404 -35.76 -4.74 -11.15
C PHE A 404 -34.75 -3.58 -11.30
N SER A 405 -34.64 -3.01 -12.49
CA SER A 405 -33.65 -1.98 -12.84
C SER A 405 -33.58 -0.81 -11.85
N GLY A 406 -34.75 -0.32 -11.36
CA GLY A 406 -34.79 0.75 -10.38
C GLY A 406 -34.13 0.39 -9.03
N VAL A 407 -34.30 -0.86 -8.56
CA VAL A 407 -33.65 -1.34 -7.35
C VAL A 407 -32.14 -1.49 -7.57
N LEU A 408 -31.73 -2.06 -8.69
CA LEU A 408 -30.32 -2.25 -9.04
C LEU A 408 -29.60 -0.92 -9.17
N SER A 409 -30.22 0.05 -9.86
CA SER A 409 -29.65 1.40 -10.01
C SER A 409 -29.60 2.15 -8.68
N SER A 410 -30.56 1.93 -7.77
CA SER A 410 -30.50 2.48 -6.42
C SER A 410 -29.33 1.88 -5.61
N VAL A 411 -29.15 0.56 -5.67
CA VAL A 411 -28.03 -0.14 -5.01
C VAL A 411 -26.71 0.32 -5.60
N ALA A 412 -26.59 0.43 -6.93
CA ALA A 412 -25.37 0.89 -7.61
C ALA A 412 -25.04 2.34 -7.24
N THR A 413 -26.02 3.24 -7.23
CA THR A 413 -25.83 4.65 -6.83
C THR A 413 -25.37 4.75 -5.37
N LEU A 414 -26.03 4.00 -4.47
CA LEU A 414 -25.63 3.96 -3.07
C LEU A 414 -24.19 3.43 -2.89
N LEU A 415 -23.83 2.38 -3.62
CA LEU A 415 -22.47 1.84 -3.62
C LEU A 415 -21.43 2.89 -4.01
N VAL A 416 -21.68 3.63 -5.09
CA VAL A 416 -20.74 4.67 -5.54
C VAL A 416 -20.62 5.79 -4.50
N ILE A 417 -21.73 6.21 -3.87
CA ILE A 417 -21.71 7.20 -2.77
C ILE A 417 -20.88 6.70 -1.60
N LEU A 418 -21.10 5.46 -1.17
CA LEU A 418 -20.37 4.88 -0.04
C LEU A 418 -18.88 4.69 -0.35
N PHE A 419 -18.53 4.27 -1.58
CA PHE A 419 -17.13 4.22 -2.03
C PHE A 419 -16.50 5.60 -2.09
N PHE A 420 -17.23 6.63 -2.50
CA PHE A 420 -16.73 8.00 -2.50
C PHE A 420 -16.39 8.46 -1.07
N VAL A 421 -17.32 8.30 -0.12
CA VAL A 421 -17.11 8.69 1.29
C VAL A 421 -15.91 7.96 1.89
N THR A 422 -15.84 6.64 1.72
CA THR A 422 -14.76 5.83 2.30
C THR A 422 -13.40 6.12 1.66
N SER A 423 -13.36 6.39 0.36
CA SER A 423 -12.14 6.76 -0.36
C SER A 423 -11.64 8.15 0.03
N ALA A 424 -12.53 9.13 0.18
CA ALA A 424 -12.20 10.48 0.59
C ALA A 424 -11.64 10.51 2.02
N ASP A 425 -12.29 9.82 2.97
CA ASP A 425 -11.85 9.72 4.36
C ASP A 425 -10.48 9.03 4.48
N SER A 426 -10.34 7.87 3.85
CA SER A 426 -9.09 7.11 3.88
C SER A 426 -7.95 7.80 3.14
N GLY A 427 -8.24 8.47 2.01
CA GLY A 427 -7.27 9.29 1.28
C GLY A 427 -6.77 10.47 2.11
N ALA A 428 -7.67 11.15 2.81
CA ALA A 428 -7.32 12.24 3.72
C ALA A 428 -6.45 11.74 4.89
N LEU A 429 -6.76 10.57 5.46
CA LEU A 429 -5.97 9.95 6.53
C LEU A 429 -4.53 9.66 6.09
N VAL A 430 -4.33 9.10 4.91
CA VAL A 430 -2.98 8.78 4.42
C VAL A 430 -2.21 10.04 4.06
N THR A 431 -2.87 11.01 3.40
CA THR A 431 -2.24 12.30 3.08
C THR A 431 -1.81 13.05 4.34
N ASP A 432 -2.66 13.02 5.36
CA ASP A 432 -2.35 13.55 6.68
C ASP A 432 -1.13 12.84 7.30
N TYR A 433 -1.09 11.52 7.27
CA TYR A 433 0.03 10.75 7.78
C TYR A 433 1.37 11.05 7.06
N LEU A 434 1.35 11.15 5.73
CA LEU A 434 2.54 11.50 4.94
C LEU A 434 3.11 12.88 5.30
N THR A 435 2.23 13.81 5.69
CA THR A 435 2.57 15.20 6.01
C THR A 435 2.74 15.47 7.51
N SER A 436 2.59 14.46 8.36
CA SER A 436 2.73 14.56 9.82
C SER A 436 4.05 14.01 10.33
N LYS A 437 4.51 14.45 11.51
CA LYS A 437 5.69 13.90 12.19
C LYS A 437 5.39 12.58 12.90
N THR A 438 4.18 12.46 13.46
CA THR A 438 3.72 11.29 14.23
C THR A 438 2.42 10.74 13.66
N GLU A 439 2.04 9.52 14.06
CA GLU A 439 0.81 8.87 13.59
C GLU A 439 -0.47 9.52 14.14
N ASN A 440 -0.39 10.17 15.29
CA ASN A 440 -1.53 10.82 15.94
C ASN A 440 -1.62 12.29 15.55
N SER A 441 -2.28 12.56 14.44
CA SER A 441 -2.51 13.91 13.95
C SER A 441 -3.84 14.49 14.46
N PRO A 442 -3.94 15.81 14.64
CA PRO A 442 -5.19 16.46 15.02
C PRO A 442 -6.22 16.40 13.89
N THR A 443 -7.49 16.25 14.22
CA THR A 443 -8.62 16.11 13.28
C THR A 443 -8.66 17.21 12.20
N TRP A 444 -8.26 18.46 12.53
CA TRP A 444 -8.24 19.56 11.56
C TRP A 444 -7.37 19.29 10.33
N GLN A 445 -6.27 18.55 10.49
CA GLN A 445 -5.37 18.22 9.39
C GLN A 445 -6.05 17.30 8.36
N ARG A 446 -6.76 16.27 8.83
CA ARG A 446 -7.56 15.38 7.96
C ARG A 446 -8.65 16.15 7.25
N LEU A 447 -9.38 17.02 7.97
CA LEU A 447 -10.40 17.88 7.40
C LEU A 447 -9.83 18.80 6.32
N PHE A 448 -8.67 19.39 6.57
CA PHE A 448 -7.95 20.23 5.60
C PHE A 448 -7.69 19.46 4.29
N TRP A 449 -7.17 18.23 4.38
CA TRP A 449 -6.89 17.41 3.19
C TRP A 449 -8.17 16.99 2.47
N THR A 450 -9.23 16.63 3.18
CA THR A 450 -10.55 16.33 2.58
C THR A 450 -11.07 17.51 1.77
N VAL A 451 -11.02 18.72 2.34
CA VAL A 451 -11.48 19.94 1.67
C VAL A 451 -10.57 20.28 0.48
N LEU A 452 -9.25 20.16 0.60
CA LEU A 452 -8.32 20.44 -0.49
C LEU A 452 -8.50 19.50 -1.68
N MET A 453 -8.72 18.21 -1.44
CA MET A 453 -9.03 17.22 -2.50
C MET A 453 -10.35 17.54 -3.20
N ALA A 454 -11.38 17.92 -2.43
CA ALA A 454 -12.65 18.33 -2.99
C ALA A 454 -12.53 19.59 -3.84
N LEU A 455 -11.81 20.61 -3.35
CA LEU A 455 -11.54 21.83 -4.12
C LEU A 455 -10.79 21.56 -5.42
N LEU A 456 -9.79 20.67 -5.37
CA LEU A 456 -9.04 20.27 -6.56
C LEU A 456 -9.95 19.55 -7.57
N ALA A 457 -10.78 18.61 -7.10
CA ALA A 457 -11.73 17.90 -7.97
C ALA A 457 -12.76 18.86 -8.60
N ILE A 458 -13.34 19.76 -7.81
CA ILE A 458 -14.29 20.78 -8.29
C ILE A 458 -13.64 21.68 -9.34
N THR A 459 -12.46 22.21 -9.04
CA THR A 459 -11.79 23.16 -9.94
C THR A 459 -11.44 22.53 -11.28
N LEU A 460 -10.90 21.30 -11.27
CA LEU A 460 -10.57 20.58 -12.50
C LEU A 460 -11.83 20.18 -13.28
N LEU A 461 -12.88 19.79 -12.58
CA LEU A 461 -14.15 19.43 -13.23
C LEU A 461 -14.81 20.62 -13.92
N LEU A 462 -14.76 21.81 -13.31
CA LEU A 462 -15.30 23.06 -13.87
C LEU A 462 -14.54 23.53 -15.12
N VAL A 463 -13.22 23.31 -15.17
CA VAL A 463 -12.38 23.85 -16.26
C VAL A 463 -12.31 22.92 -17.45
N GLY A 464 -12.19 21.61 -17.26
CA GLY A 464 -12.02 20.66 -18.38
C GLY A 464 -12.64 19.30 -18.13
N GLY A 465 -13.57 19.18 -17.16
CA GLY A 465 -14.28 17.94 -16.86
C GLY A 465 -13.34 16.79 -16.44
N LEU A 466 -13.75 15.57 -16.74
CA LEU A 466 -12.95 14.37 -16.49
C LEU A 466 -11.60 14.37 -17.22
N ALA A 467 -11.52 14.99 -18.41
CA ALA A 467 -10.29 15.05 -19.19
C ALA A 467 -9.18 15.85 -18.49
N ALA A 468 -9.53 16.93 -17.77
CA ALA A 468 -8.58 17.71 -16.97
C ALA A 468 -8.05 16.89 -15.78
N LEU A 469 -8.90 16.13 -15.11
CA LEU A 469 -8.51 15.22 -14.03
C LEU A 469 -7.57 14.11 -14.53
N GLN A 470 -7.92 13.48 -15.65
CA GLN A 470 -7.08 12.44 -16.27
C GLN A 470 -5.72 12.97 -16.72
N SER A 471 -5.69 14.17 -17.30
CA SER A 471 -4.42 14.80 -17.70
C SER A 471 -3.55 15.13 -16.50
N SER A 472 -4.15 15.67 -15.45
CA SER A 472 -3.43 16.02 -14.20
C SER A 472 -2.84 14.80 -13.50
N ILE A 473 -3.53 13.66 -13.50
CA ILE A 473 -3.00 12.43 -12.89
C ILE A 473 -1.82 11.85 -13.67
N ILE A 474 -1.87 11.89 -15.02
CA ILE A 474 -0.75 11.44 -15.86
C ILE A 474 0.50 12.29 -15.59
N MET A 475 0.34 13.60 -15.42
CA MET A 475 1.45 14.50 -15.11
C MET A 475 2.01 14.27 -13.70
N SER A 476 1.15 14.13 -12.70
CA SER A 476 1.58 14.00 -11.30
C SER A 476 2.22 12.63 -10.98
N ALA A 477 1.88 11.59 -11.72
CA ALA A 477 2.40 10.24 -11.54
C ALA A 477 3.85 10.07 -12.03
N LEU A 478 4.28 10.84 -13.03
CA LEU A 478 5.58 10.67 -13.66
C LEU A 478 6.77 10.81 -12.67
N PRO A 479 6.85 11.87 -11.84
CA PRO A 479 7.90 11.98 -10.83
C PRO A 479 7.87 10.84 -9.80
N PHE A 480 6.68 10.41 -9.41
CA PHE A 480 6.54 9.33 -8.44
C PHE A 480 6.92 7.96 -9.02
N THR A 481 6.78 7.74 -10.32
CA THR A 481 7.29 6.54 -11.01
C THR A 481 8.81 6.41 -10.85
N ILE A 482 9.55 7.53 -10.93
CA ILE A 482 11.00 7.54 -10.68
C ILE A 482 11.29 7.14 -9.22
N VAL A 483 10.55 7.68 -8.27
CA VAL A 483 10.68 7.31 -6.85
C VAL A 483 10.45 5.82 -6.66
N MET A 484 9.45 5.23 -7.30
CA MET A 484 9.16 3.79 -7.21
C MET A 484 10.26 2.91 -7.81
N LEU A 485 10.90 3.33 -8.90
CA LEU A 485 12.07 2.63 -9.45
C LEU A 485 13.25 2.67 -8.46
N LEU A 486 13.52 3.82 -7.85
CA LEU A 486 14.54 3.93 -6.81
C LEU A 486 14.17 3.09 -5.58
N MET A 487 12.90 3.07 -5.18
CA MET A 487 12.39 2.20 -4.11
C MET A 487 12.64 0.72 -4.44
N SER A 488 12.44 0.30 -5.69
CA SER A 488 12.71 -1.06 -6.17
C SER A 488 14.19 -1.45 -5.98
N LEU A 489 15.09 -0.55 -6.35
CA LEU A 489 16.54 -0.74 -6.17
C LEU A 489 16.93 -0.78 -4.69
N GLY A 490 16.37 0.11 -3.86
CA GLY A 490 16.60 0.13 -2.42
C GLY A 490 16.13 -1.16 -1.76
N LEU A 491 14.93 -1.62 -2.11
CA LEU A 491 14.36 -2.86 -1.60
C LEU A 491 15.23 -4.07 -1.97
N LEU A 492 15.63 -4.22 -3.23
CA LEU A 492 16.53 -5.29 -3.68
C LEU A 492 17.84 -5.30 -2.90
N LYS A 493 18.47 -4.13 -2.76
CA LYS A 493 19.74 -4.00 -2.03
C LYS A 493 19.60 -4.45 -0.58
N ALA A 494 18.53 -4.03 0.10
CA ALA A 494 18.29 -4.38 1.50
C ALA A 494 17.95 -5.87 1.67
N LEU A 495 17.11 -6.44 0.80
CA LEU A 495 16.76 -7.85 0.84
C LEU A 495 17.95 -8.76 0.57
N ASN A 496 18.81 -8.41 -0.39
CA ASN A 496 20.03 -9.16 -0.66
C ASN A 496 20.97 -9.17 0.55
N LEU A 497 21.08 -8.03 1.24
CA LEU A 497 21.89 -7.94 2.47
C LEU A 497 21.32 -8.84 3.57
N ASP A 498 20.00 -8.85 3.80
CA ASP A 498 19.35 -9.69 4.79
C ASP A 498 19.52 -11.19 4.48
N VAL A 499 19.35 -11.59 3.20
CA VAL A 499 19.58 -12.97 2.76
C VAL A 499 21.03 -13.39 3.01
N THR A 500 21.99 -12.55 2.61
CA THR A 500 23.43 -12.81 2.81
C THR A 500 23.74 -12.99 4.29
N LYS A 501 23.19 -12.12 5.15
CA LYS A 501 23.36 -12.23 6.59
C LYS A 501 22.78 -13.53 7.16
N THR A 502 21.56 -13.89 6.74
CA THR A 502 20.92 -15.14 7.19
C THR A 502 21.74 -16.36 6.78
N ARG A 503 22.27 -16.39 5.56
CA ARG A 503 23.16 -17.46 5.09
C ARG A 503 24.46 -17.50 5.89
N ALA A 504 25.09 -16.35 6.12
CA ALA A 504 26.31 -16.25 6.92
C ALA A 504 26.11 -16.82 8.33
N ILE A 505 24.99 -16.51 8.97
CA ILE A 505 24.64 -17.04 10.30
C ILE A 505 24.45 -18.57 10.26
N GLN A 506 23.82 -19.11 9.21
CA GLN A 506 23.61 -20.56 9.07
C GLN A 506 24.89 -21.32 8.75
N GLU A 507 25.80 -20.74 7.98
CA GLU A 507 27.07 -21.33 7.57
C GLU A 507 28.14 -21.22 8.67
N ALA A 508 28.03 -20.20 9.55
CA ALA A 508 28.89 -20.10 10.72
C ALA A 508 28.71 -21.34 11.58
N ARG A 509 29.63 -22.29 11.48
CA ARG A 509 29.67 -23.51 12.32
C ARG A 509 29.87 -23.07 13.76
N ILE A 510 28.77 -22.89 14.48
CA ILE A 510 28.81 -22.76 15.93
C ILE A 510 29.19 -24.13 16.44
N THR A 511 30.46 -24.32 16.80
CA THR A 511 30.83 -25.44 17.64
C THR A 511 30.06 -25.23 18.94
N PRO A 512 29.24 -26.21 19.40
CA PRO A 512 28.59 -26.08 20.70
C PRO A 512 29.74 -26.00 21.73
N ARG A 513 30.09 -24.78 22.17
CA ARG A 513 30.98 -24.65 23.32
C ARG A 513 30.23 -25.25 24.49
N ALA A 514 30.82 -26.29 25.06
CA ALA A 514 30.33 -26.84 26.30
C ALA A 514 30.16 -25.68 27.28
N ILE A 515 28.92 -25.42 27.67
CA ILE A 515 28.60 -24.46 28.73
C ILE A 515 29.36 -24.92 29.95
N ASN A 516 30.39 -24.20 30.33
CA ASN A 516 31.30 -24.57 31.42
C ASN A 516 30.61 -24.61 32.80
N ASN A 517 29.34 -24.23 32.86
CA ASN A 517 28.53 -24.31 34.06
C ASN A 517 27.08 -24.71 33.67
N PRO A 518 26.79 -26.02 33.47
CA PRO A 518 25.44 -26.45 33.15
C PRO A 518 24.53 -26.10 34.33
N ARG A 519 23.62 -25.14 34.13
CA ARG A 519 22.57 -24.88 35.12
C ARG A 519 21.87 -26.20 35.47
N SER A 520 21.71 -26.46 36.77
CA SER A 520 20.96 -27.64 37.18
C SER A 520 19.53 -27.57 36.58
N TRP A 521 18.93 -28.73 36.32
CA TRP A 521 17.53 -28.74 35.82
C TRP A 521 16.58 -28.02 36.78
N GLN A 522 16.90 -28.00 38.09
CA GLN A 522 16.15 -27.30 39.13
C GLN A 522 16.21 -25.76 38.92
N GLN A 523 17.39 -25.23 38.59
CA GLN A 523 17.56 -23.80 38.28
C GLN A 523 16.81 -23.44 37.02
N ARG A 524 16.85 -24.29 35.98
CA ARG A 524 16.05 -24.08 34.75
C ARG A 524 14.54 -24.14 35.02
N LEU A 525 14.11 -25.07 35.88
CA LEU A 525 12.71 -25.17 36.28
C LEU A 525 12.28 -23.94 37.09
N GLY A 526 13.14 -23.45 37.99
CA GLY A 526 12.90 -22.23 38.76
C GLY A 526 12.69 -21.00 37.88
N LEU A 527 13.51 -20.84 36.85
CA LEU A 527 13.36 -19.75 35.85
C LEU A 527 12.02 -19.85 35.11
N ILE A 528 11.62 -21.04 34.70
CA ILE A 528 10.31 -21.25 34.00
C ILE A 528 9.12 -21.00 34.93
N MET A 529 9.27 -21.23 36.23
CA MET A 529 8.21 -21.09 37.24
C MET A 529 8.10 -19.66 37.82
N HIS A 530 9.07 -18.78 37.55
CA HIS A 530 9.16 -17.42 38.12
C HIS A 530 8.48 -16.36 37.25
N TYR A 531 7.72 -16.75 36.25
CA TYR A 531 6.90 -15.86 35.46
C TYR A 531 5.59 -15.48 36.18
N PRO A 532 5.03 -14.28 35.98
CA PRO A 532 5.39 -13.19 35.06
C PRO A 532 6.23 -12.10 35.75
N HIS A 533 7.20 -11.52 35.00
CA HIS A 533 7.97 -10.37 35.48
C HIS A 533 7.23 -9.05 35.23
N THR A 534 7.36 -8.13 36.21
CA THR A 534 6.90 -6.77 36.09
C THR A 534 7.87 -5.91 35.25
N GLU A 535 7.38 -4.83 34.65
CA GLU A 535 8.24 -3.89 33.91
C GLU A 535 9.41 -3.37 34.76
N GLN A 536 9.14 -3.11 36.05
CA GLN A 536 10.12 -2.59 36.97
C GLN A 536 11.25 -3.60 37.27
N GLU A 537 10.94 -4.87 37.39
CA GLU A 537 11.93 -5.94 37.59
C GLU A 537 12.83 -6.08 36.37
N VAL A 538 12.24 -6.07 35.16
CA VAL A 538 13.00 -6.14 33.91
C VAL A 538 13.90 -4.91 33.76
N ARG A 539 13.40 -3.70 34.01
CA ARG A 539 14.19 -2.48 33.97
C ARG A 539 15.35 -2.50 34.99
N ASN A 540 15.11 -3.00 36.19
CA ASN A 540 16.14 -3.12 37.22
C ASN A 540 17.23 -4.13 36.83
N TYR A 541 16.85 -5.27 36.23
CA TYR A 541 17.79 -6.25 35.71
C TYR A 541 18.65 -5.64 34.58
N ILE A 542 18.03 -4.92 33.62
CA ILE A 542 18.75 -4.24 32.55
C ILE A 542 19.73 -3.20 33.10
N ALA A 543 19.31 -2.41 34.07
CA ALA A 543 20.13 -1.34 34.65
C ALA A 543 21.31 -1.85 35.48
N ASN A 544 21.21 -3.05 36.09
CA ASN A 544 22.22 -3.58 36.97
C ASN A 544 23.06 -4.67 36.31
N ASP A 545 22.44 -5.75 35.87
CA ASP A 545 23.15 -6.97 35.45
C ASP A 545 23.58 -6.90 33.97
N VAL A 546 22.69 -6.45 33.08
CA VAL A 546 23.03 -6.23 31.66
C VAL A 546 24.12 -5.15 31.55
N ARG A 547 24.01 -4.05 32.31
CA ARG A 547 24.98 -2.97 32.30
C ARG A 547 26.38 -3.49 32.69
N LYS A 548 26.50 -4.29 33.74
CA LYS A 548 27.81 -4.89 34.17
C LYS A 548 28.42 -5.78 33.07
N ALA A 549 27.58 -6.54 32.37
CA ALA A 549 28.02 -7.36 31.25
C ALA A 549 28.54 -6.47 30.09
N PHE A 550 27.81 -5.44 29.74
CA PHE A 550 28.19 -4.49 28.67
C PHE A 550 29.50 -3.75 29.03
N GLU A 551 29.65 -3.29 30.26
CA GLU A 551 30.89 -2.62 30.74
C GLU A 551 32.11 -3.55 30.71
N SER A 552 31.90 -4.84 30.98
CA SER A 552 32.96 -5.82 30.89
C SER A 552 33.39 -6.08 29.45
N ILE A 553 32.45 -6.25 28.54
CA ILE A 553 32.72 -6.39 27.11
C ILE A 553 33.35 -5.11 26.55
N GLN A 554 32.83 -3.94 26.91
CA GLN A 554 33.36 -2.65 26.45
C GLN A 554 34.84 -2.50 26.82
N ARG A 555 35.22 -2.86 28.09
CA ARG A 555 36.60 -2.80 28.52
C ARG A 555 37.51 -3.73 27.70
N GLU A 556 37.07 -4.94 27.43
CA GLU A 556 37.85 -5.91 26.67
C GLU A 556 37.96 -5.55 25.19
N PHE A 557 36.87 -5.05 24.57
CA PHE A 557 36.88 -4.59 23.19
C PHE A 557 37.75 -3.35 23.00
N LYS A 558 37.70 -2.38 23.93
CA LYS A 558 38.60 -1.22 23.91
C LYS A 558 40.08 -1.61 24.04
N ARG A 559 40.41 -2.64 24.84
CA ARG A 559 41.78 -3.20 24.90
C ARG A 559 42.25 -3.77 23.57
N ARG A 560 41.31 -4.18 22.71
CA ARG A 560 41.57 -4.72 21.38
C ARG A 560 41.44 -3.66 20.29
N HIS A 561 41.45 -2.38 20.66
CA HIS A 561 41.37 -1.21 19.76
C HIS A 561 40.06 -1.13 18.97
N LEU A 562 38.94 -1.67 19.49
CA LEU A 562 37.60 -1.49 18.92
C LEU A 562 36.96 -0.28 19.58
N GLU A 563 36.29 0.56 18.77
CA GLU A 563 35.47 1.66 19.27
C GLU A 563 34.11 1.12 19.71
N VAL A 564 33.86 1.21 21.03
CA VAL A 564 32.65 0.62 21.65
C VAL A 564 32.03 1.62 22.60
N ASP A 565 30.73 1.81 22.43
CA ASP A 565 29.92 2.71 23.24
C ASP A 565 28.69 1.99 23.84
N ILE A 566 28.28 2.42 25.04
CA ILE A 566 27.08 1.93 25.71
C ILE A 566 26.09 3.11 25.75
N GLN A 567 24.95 2.94 25.15
CA GLN A 567 23.91 3.95 25.03
C GLN A 567 22.67 3.53 25.83
N GLU A 568 22.13 4.45 26.61
CA GLU A 568 20.81 4.28 27.22
C GLU A 568 19.73 4.66 26.22
N THR A 569 18.70 3.83 26.15
CA THR A 569 17.50 4.08 25.35
C THR A 569 16.29 4.13 26.29
N GLU A 570 15.18 4.70 25.82
CA GLU A 570 13.95 4.79 26.63
C GLU A 570 13.46 3.44 27.16
N GLN A 571 13.78 2.35 26.47
CA GLN A 571 13.32 0.98 26.77
C GLN A 571 14.41 0.04 27.29
N GLY A 572 15.69 0.43 27.31
CA GLY A 572 16.77 -0.46 27.74
C GLY A 572 18.17 0.07 27.47
N LEU A 573 19.12 -0.86 27.29
CA LEU A 573 20.54 -0.58 27.05
C LEU A 573 20.98 -1.13 25.69
N GLN A 574 21.89 -0.41 25.03
CA GLN A 574 22.46 -0.78 23.74
C GLN A 574 23.99 -0.75 23.82
N LEU A 575 24.63 -1.83 23.40
CA LEU A 575 26.06 -1.90 23.13
C LEU A 575 26.26 -1.68 21.63
N HIS A 576 27.07 -0.69 21.28
CA HIS A 576 27.37 -0.32 19.89
C HIS A 576 28.88 -0.49 19.65
N VAL A 577 29.25 -1.27 18.63
CA VAL A 577 30.65 -1.43 18.18
C VAL A 577 30.78 -0.82 16.80
N ASP A 578 31.63 0.19 16.68
CA ASP A 578 31.85 0.90 15.42
C ASP A 578 32.89 0.15 14.56
N HIS A 579 32.50 -0.17 13.33
CA HIS A 579 33.34 -0.76 12.28
C HIS A 579 33.72 0.25 11.19
N GLN A 580 33.69 1.55 11.51
CA GLN A 580 34.06 2.66 10.60
C GLN A 580 33.24 2.69 9.30
N HIS A 581 33.77 2.18 8.20
CA HIS A 581 33.12 2.17 6.88
C HIS A 581 32.21 0.96 6.65
N GLU A 582 32.16 0.03 7.59
CA GLU A 582 31.39 -1.20 7.50
C GLU A 582 30.11 -1.13 8.36
N ILE A 583 29.35 -2.20 8.34
CA ILE A 583 28.11 -2.28 9.12
C ILE A 583 28.47 -2.47 10.60
N ASN A 584 28.05 -1.55 11.45
CA ASN A 584 28.29 -1.58 12.88
C ASN A 584 27.52 -2.70 13.57
N PHE A 585 28.13 -3.30 14.59
CA PHE A 585 27.47 -4.28 15.44
C PHE A 585 26.66 -3.56 16.53
N ILE A 586 25.40 -3.98 16.69
CA ILE A 586 24.49 -3.47 17.71
C ILE A 586 23.92 -4.67 18.46
N TYR A 587 24.08 -4.65 19.80
CA TYR A 587 23.43 -5.59 20.70
C TYR A 587 22.65 -4.79 21.74
N LYS A 588 21.34 -4.97 21.77
CA LYS A 588 20.45 -4.17 22.60
C LYS A 588 19.58 -5.10 23.44
N VAL A 589 19.39 -4.76 24.70
CA VAL A 589 18.45 -5.43 25.60
C VAL A 589 17.39 -4.42 26.00
N ILE A 590 16.14 -4.75 25.73
CA ILE A 590 15.02 -3.87 26.03
C ILE A 590 13.95 -4.57 26.87
N SER A 591 13.23 -3.78 27.66
CA SER A 591 12.01 -4.23 28.32
C SER A 591 10.88 -4.26 27.29
N HIS A 592 10.43 -5.47 26.94
CA HIS A 592 9.41 -5.68 25.93
C HIS A 592 8.15 -6.31 26.55
N ALA A 593 7.00 -5.66 26.33
CA ALA A 593 5.72 -6.18 26.74
C ALA A 593 5.25 -7.29 25.79
N THR A 594 4.89 -8.45 26.32
CA THR A 594 4.47 -9.62 25.54
C THR A 594 3.17 -10.20 26.11
N LEU A 595 2.37 -10.80 25.26
CA LEU A 595 1.19 -11.53 25.70
C LEU A 595 1.61 -12.88 26.29
N PRO A 596 1.00 -13.33 27.40
CA PRO A 596 1.33 -14.62 28.02
C PRO A 596 1.05 -15.77 27.04
N PRO A 597 1.92 -16.81 27.02
CA PRO A 597 1.70 -17.99 26.21
C PRO A 597 0.32 -18.61 26.49
N SER A 598 -0.34 -19.14 25.45
CA SER A 598 -1.69 -19.67 25.53
C SER A 598 -1.93 -20.74 26.60
N PHE A 599 -0.88 -21.48 27.01
CA PHE A 599 -0.96 -22.48 28.07
C PHE A 599 -1.03 -21.87 29.48
N MET A 600 -0.71 -20.59 29.63
CA MET A 600 -0.82 -19.84 30.90
C MET A 600 -2.17 -19.14 31.08
N LEU A 601 -2.89 -18.88 29.99
CA LEU A 601 -4.17 -18.15 29.99
C LEU A 601 -5.33 -18.83 30.77
N GLY A 602 -5.15 -20.04 31.27
CA GLY A 602 -6.17 -20.76 32.06
C GLY A 602 -5.86 -20.91 33.54
N ARG A 603 -4.72 -20.40 34.04
CA ARG A 603 -4.25 -20.62 35.43
C ARG A 603 -4.23 -19.39 36.32
N PHE A 604 -4.35 -18.21 35.74
CA PHE A 604 -4.37 -16.96 36.50
C PHE A 604 -5.57 -16.13 36.06
N GLU A 605 -6.26 -15.50 36.98
CA GLU A 605 -7.14 -14.36 36.72
C GLU A 605 -6.21 -13.23 36.22
N ILE A 606 -5.86 -13.28 34.93
CA ILE A 606 -5.06 -12.25 34.30
C ILE A 606 -6.04 -11.20 33.84
N ASP A 607 -6.16 -10.15 34.63
CA ASP A 607 -6.50 -8.83 34.16
C ASP A 607 -5.60 -8.55 32.94
N ASP A 608 -6.04 -7.82 31.93
CA ASP A 608 -5.41 -7.55 30.61
C ASP A 608 -3.95 -7.04 30.64
N SER A 609 -3.17 -7.42 31.67
CA SER A 609 -1.80 -7.01 31.91
C SER A 609 -0.81 -7.85 31.09
N SER A 610 -0.21 -7.18 30.09
CA SER A 610 1.00 -7.66 29.44
C SER A 610 2.09 -7.98 30.46
N TYR A 611 2.81 -9.11 30.31
CA TYR A 611 4.03 -9.36 31.08
C TYR A 611 5.26 -8.86 30.31
N PHE A 612 6.34 -8.62 31.02
CA PHE A 612 7.52 -8.00 30.45
C PHE A 612 8.70 -8.99 30.39
N GLN A 613 9.50 -8.87 29.32
CA GLN A 613 10.69 -9.67 29.06
C GLN A 613 11.90 -8.76 28.82
N ALA A 614 13.10 -9.25 29.17
CA ALA A 614 14.35 -8.64 28.75
C ALA A 614 14.76 -9.25 27.39
N GLU A 615 14.22 -8.71 26.31
CA GLU A 615 14.43 -9.25 24.97
C GLU A 615 15.69 -8.66 24.32
N VAL A 616 16.47 -9.55 23.64
CA VAL A 616 17.64 -9.14 22.86
C VAL A 616 17.24 -8.68 21.49
N PHE A 617 17.74 -7.50 21.10
CA PHE A 617 17.61 -6.93 19.76
C PHE A 617 18.99 -6.71 19.15
N LEU A 618 19.16 -7.22 17.95
CA LEU A 618 20.27 -6.86 17.08
C LEU A 618 19.82 -5.78 16.09
N ARG A 619 20.68 -5.36 15.19
CA ARG A 619 20.37 -4.39 14.15
C ARG A 619 19.14 -4.81 13.30
N GLU A 620 18.92 -6.10 13.13
CA GLU A 620 17.85 -6.70 12.32
C GLU A 620 16.53 -6.88 13.07
N GLY A 621 16.48 -6.52 14.33
CA GLY A 621 15.30 -6.65 15.18
C GLY A 621 15.47 -7.66 16.32
N GLY A 622 14.37 -7.98 17.01
CA GLY A 622 14.34 -8.89 18.15
C GLY A 622 14.77 -10.31 17.79
N GLN A 623 15.49 -10.94 18.71
CA GLN A 623 16.03 -12.28 18.51
C GLN A 623 15.13 -13.38 19.09
N ASN A 624 13.98 -13.01 19.64
CA ASN A 624 12.96 -13.93 20.16
C ASN A 624 13.43 -14.81 21.32
N TYR A 625 14.30 -14.29 22.16
CA TYR A 625 14.63 -14.93 23.43
C TYR A 625 14.78 -13.90 24.55
N ASP A 626 14.37 -14.33 25.73
CA ASP A 626 14.42 -13.59 26.97
C ASP A 626 15.73 -13.90 27.70
N VAL A 627 16.46 -12.87 28.08
CA VAL A 627 17.70 -12.98 28.87
C VAL A 627 17.47 -12.66 30.34
N MET A 628 16.23 -12.50 30.78
CA MET A 628 15.91 -12.27 32.17
C MET A 628 16.54 -13.34 33.04
N ASP A 629 17.10 -12.96 34.18
CA ASP A 629 17.80 -13.84 35.14
C ASP A 629 19.05 -14.54 34.60
N TRP A 630 19.58 -14.15 33.44
CA TRP A 630 20.87 -14.65 32.99
C TRP A 630 22.00 -14.06 33.85
N THR A 631 23.03 -14.85 34.08
CA THR A 631 24.24 -14.36 34.77
C THR A 631 25.02 -13.39 33.87
N GLN A 632 25.88 -12.58 34.46
CA GLN A 632 26.76 -11.69 33.70
C GLN A 632 27.62 -12.48 32.69
N GLU A 633 28.06 -13.70 33.04
CA GLU A 633 28.86 -14.57 32.18
C GLU A 633 28.06 -15.10 31.00
N ASP A 634 26.79 -15.50 31.21
CA ASP A 634 25.88 -15.93 30.14
C ASP A 634 25.62 -14.81 29.12
N LEU A 635 25.40 -13.58 29.60
CA LEU A 635 25.22 -12.40 28.75
C LEU A 635 26.48 -12.06 27.93
N ILE A 636 27.65 -12.11 28.58
CA ILE A 636 28.93 -11.87 27.90
C ILE A 636 29.14 -12.91 26.80
N GLN A 637 28.85 -14.17 27.07
CA GLN A 637 29.01 -15.23 26.09
C GLN A 637 28.09 -15.06 24.91
N ASP A 638 26.83 -14.71 25.14
CA ASP A 638 25.89 -14.45 24.06
C ASP A 638 26.30 -13.24 23.19
N ILE A 639 26.77 -12.16 23.83
CA ILE A 639 27.31 -11.01 23.10
C ILE A 639 28.46 -11.40 22.18
N ILE A 640 29.38 -12.25 22.70
CA ILE A 640 30.54 -12.74 21.93
C ILE A 640 30.06 -13.60 20.76
N ASP A 641 29.12 -14.51 20.98
CA ASP A 641 28.57 -15.38 19.95
C ASP A 641 27.86 -14.57 18.84
N GLN A 642 27.10 -13.54 19.21
CA GLN A 642 26.44 -12.64 18.24
C GLN A 642 27.48 -11.78 17.50
N TYR A 643 28.55 -11.34 18.19
CA TYR A 643 29.61 -10.58 17.56
C TYR A 643 30.43 -11.42 16.58
N GLU A 644 30.72 -12.67 16.92
CA GLU A 644 31.40 -13.63 16.01
C GLU A 644 30.58 -13.82 14.72
N ARG A 645 29.27 -13.98 14.86
CA ARG A 645 28.34 -14.04 13.69
C ARG A 645 28.39 -12.77 12.85
N HIS A 646 28.47 -11.62 13.50
CA HIS A 646 28.58 -10.35 12.80
C HIS A 646 29.89 -10.22 12.02
N LEU A 647 31.02 -10.61 12.62
CA LEU A 647 32.32 -10.62 11.93
C LEU A 647 32.34 -11.57 10.73
N TYR A 648 31.72 -12.73 10.86
CA TYR A 648 31.58 -13.67 9.74
C TYR A 648 30.76 -13.08 8.61
N PHE A 649 29.67 -12.40 8.94
CA PHE A 649 28.87 -11.67 7.97
C PHE A 649 29.68 -10.56 7.26
N LEU A 650 30.44 -9.73 7.98
CA LEU A 650 31.29 -8.70 7.38
C LEU A 650 32.31 -9.30 6.40
N ASN A 651 32.88 -10.45 6.75
CA ASN A 651 33.84 -11.13 5.86
C ASN A 651 33.18 -11.58 4.54
N ILE A 652 31.96 -12.10 4.58
CA ILE A 652 31.23 -12.48 3.37
C ILE A 652 30.92 -11.22 2.53
N VAL A 653 30.45 -10.14 3.15
CA VAL A 653 30.16 -8.88 2.43
C VAL A 653 31.41 -8.35 1.71
N ARG A 654 32.57 -8.39 2.36
CA ARG A 654 33.86 -7.99 1.73
C ARG A 654 34.19 -8.81 0.49
N THR A 655 33.94 -10.13 0.56
CA THR A 655 34.25 -11.05 -0.57
C THR A 655 33.24 -10.96 -1.71
N THR A 656 32.03 -10.46 -1.47
CA THR A 656 30.99 -10.29 -2.51
C THR A 656 30.99 -8.91 -3.17
N THR A 657 31.66 -7.91 -2.57
CA THR A 657 31.78 -6.54 -3.08
C THR A 657 33.12 -6.23 -3.75
N SER A 658 34.09 -7.14 -3.65
CA SER A 658 35.36 -7.14 -4.42
C SER A 658 35.20 -7.92 -5.72
#